data_ff4027893f4ebbec7b81c376b7d54f53
#
_entry.id   ff4027893f4ebbec7b81c376b7d54f53
#
_cell.length_a   1.000
_cell.length_b   1.000
_cell.length_c   1.000
_cell.angle_alpha   90.00
_cell.angle_beta   90.00
_cell.angle_gamma   90.00
#
_symmetry.space_group_name_H-M   'P 1'
#
loop_
_entity.id
_entity.type
_entity.pdbx_description
1 polymer ?
#
loop_
_entity_poly.entity_id
_entity_poly.type
_entity_poly.pdbx_seq_one_letter_code
_entity_poly.pdbx_strand_id
1 'polypeptide(L)'
;MPSRRERANAIRALSMDAVQKANSGHPGAPMGMADIAEVLWRDYLKHNPSNPSFADRDRFVLSNGHGSMLIYSLLHLTGYDLGIEDLKNFRQLHSRTPGHPEYGYTPGVETTTGPLGQGIANAVGFALAEKVLGAQFNRDGHTIVDHFTYAFLGDGCMMEGISHEVCSLAGTLGLGKLVAFYDDNGISIDGEVHGWFTDDTPKRFEAYGWQVIRNVDGHDAEELKIAIDTARKSSDQPTLICCKTTIGFGSPNKQGKEDCHGAPLGNDEIALTRATLGWNHGPFEIPADIYAEWDAKAAGAAAEAEWDQRFAAYAAAYPTLASEFKRRVAGELPADFAAKAAAYIQEVAEKGETIASRKASQNALNAFGPLLPEFLGGSADLAGSNLTLWKGCKGVSAEDASGNYMFYGVREFGMSAIMNGVALHGGFVPYGATFLIFMEYARNAVRMSALMKKRVLYVFTHDSIGLGEDGPTHQPIEQLASLRGTPNLDTWRPCDAVESAVAWKYAIERNDGPSALVFSRQNLPHQSRDAQQLADVARGGYVLKDCAGEPELILIATGSEIGLAVAAYDKLTAEGRQVRVVSMPSTSVFDQQDAGYKQAVLPVQVGSRIAIEASHADYWYKYVGLEGRIIGMTTFGESAPAPALFEEFGFTVENILETAAELLDA
;
A
#
# COMPACT_ATOMS: atom_id res chain seq x y z
N MET A 1 19.34 38.91 9.00
CA MET A 1 18.80 37.55 8.80
C MET A 1 17.29 37.61 8.99
N PRO A 2 16.52 37.01 8.11
CA PRO A 2 15.08 36.91 8.27
C PRO A 2 14.69 36.24 9.61
N SER A 3 13.63 36.75 10.21
CA SER A 3 13.05 36.15 11.41
C SER A 3 12.40 34.80 11.10
N ARG A 4 12.14 33.96 12.13
CA ARG A 4 11.37 32.72 11.97
C ARG A 4 10.00 32.98 11.35
N ARG A 5 9.33 34.05 11.80
CA ARG A 5 8.02 34.47 11.26
C ARG A 5 8.08 34.78 9.75
N GLU A 6 9.11 35.48 9.29
CA GLU A 6 9.28 35.76 7.85
C GLU A 6 9.52 34.48 7.05
N ARG A 7 10.30 33.52 7.59
CA ARG A 7 10.48 32.21 6.93
C ARG A 7 9.19 31.41 6.87
N ALA A 8 8.40 31.37 7.95
CA ALA A 8 7.08 30.74 7.94
C ALA A 8 6.10 31.45 6.98
N ASN A 9 6.20 32.79 6.88
CA ASN A 9 5.37 33.56 5.96
C ASN A 9 5.69 33.29 4.49
N ALA A 10 6.92 32.84 4.15
CA ALA A 10 7.22 32.36 2.81
C ALA A 10 6.38 31.11 2.43
N ILE A 11 6.18 30.17 3.37
CA ILE A 11 5.30 29.01 3.17
C ILE A 11 3.86 29.49 2.96
N ARG A 12 3.37 30.41 3.79
CA ARG A 12 2.01 30.97 3.68
C ARG A 12 1.79 31.64 2.34
N ALA A 13 2.75 32.48 1.92
CA ALA A 13 2.68 33.21 0.64
C ALA A 13 2.63 32.26 -0.55
N LEU A 14 3.54 31.30 -0.64
CA LEU A 14 3.56 30.30 -1.72
C LEU A 14 2.27 29.48 -1.77
N SER A 15 1.77 29.10 -0.60
CA SER A 15 0.55 28.27 -0.50
C SER A 15 -0.70 29.02 -0.96
N MET A 16 -0.93 30.25 -0.48
CA MET A 16 -2.09 31.03 -0.89
C MET A 16 -2.01 31.42 -2.37
N ASP A 17 -0.81 31.73 -2.89
CA ASP A 17 -0.61 32.13 -4.28
C ASP A 17 -0.88 30.96 -5.24
N ALA A 18 -0.36 29.78 -4.93
CA ALA A 18 -0.55 28.60 -5.78
C ALA A 18 -2.02 28.15 -5.81
N VAL A 19 -2.67 28.11 -4.64
CA VAL A 19 -4.10 27.81 -4.55
C VAL A 19 -4.94 28.84 -5.29
N GLN A 20 -4.65 30.13 -5.16
CA GLN A 20 -5.36 31.20 -5.86
C GLN A 20 -5.17 31.10 -7.37
N LYS A 21 -3.93 30.86 -7.82
CA LYS A 21 -3.64 30.74 -9.26
C LYS A 21 -4.34 29.53 -9.88
N ALA A 22 -4.35 28.40 -9.17
CA ALA A 22 -5.06 27.20 -9.60
C ALA A 22 -6.60 27.34 -9.50
N ASN A 23 -7.08 28.34 -8.79
CA ASN A 23 -8.48 28.50 -8.39
C ASN A 23 -9.08 27.23 -7.76
N SER A 24 -8.23 26.46 -7.07
CA SER A 24 -8.57 25.18 -6.47
C SER A 24 -7.48 24.77 -5.47
N GLY A 25 -7.87 24.27 -4.30
CA GLY A 25 -6.96 23.76 -3.29
C GLY A 25 -7.32 24.20 -1.87
N HIS A 26 -6.44 23.88 -0.93
CA HIS A 26 -6.69 24.03 0.50
C HIS A 26 -5.58 24.90 1.12
N PRO A 27 -5.79 26.23 1.25
CA PRO A 27 -4.75 27.13 1.78
C PRO A 27 -4.70 27.12 3.31
N GLY A 28 -5.80 26.78 3.99
CA GLY A 28 -5.97 26.97 5.42
C GLY A 28 -4.98 26.21 6.29
N ALA A 29 -4.85 24.91 6.09
CA ALA A 29 -3.92 24.06 6.83
C ALA A 29 -2.43 24.45 6.58
N PRO A 30 -1.96 24.67 5.35
CA PRO A 30 -0.61 25.18 5.10
C PRO A 30 -0.31 26.50 5.82
N MET A 31 -1.27 27.41 5.89
CA MET A 31 -1.08 28.68 6.57
C MET A 31 -1.06 28.53 8.09
N GLY A 32 -1.90 27.65 8.63
CA GLY A 32 -1.96 27.35 10.06
C GLY A 32 -0.70 26.65 10.58
N MET A 33 -0.20 25.67 9.84
CA MET A 33 0.92 24.82 10.24
C MET A 33 2.30 25.36 9.85
N ALA A 34 2.40 26.53 9.21
CA ALA A 34 3.65 27.05 8.67
C ALA A 34 4.75 27.25 9.72
N ASP A 35 4.41 27.67 10.96
CA ASP A 35 5.40 27.84 12.02
C ASP A 35 5.91 26.49 12.55
N ILE A 36 5.03 25.51 12.71
CA ILE A 36 5.41 24.13 13.09
C ILE A 36 6.37 23.54 12.04
N ALA A 37 6.03 23.72 10.77
CA ALA A 37 6.85 23.23 9.65
C ALA A 37 8.21 23.93 9.58
N GLU A 38 8.27 25.25 9.83
CA GLU A 38 9.52 26.00 9.87
C GLU A 38 10.46 25.48 10.95
N VAL A 39 9.96 25.24 12.16
CA VAL A 39 10.77 24.73 13.26
C VAL A 39 11.25 23.31 12.95
N LEU A 40 10.36 22.42 12.53
CA LEU A 40 10.71 21.02 12.25
C LEU A 40 11.75 20.91 11.11
N TRP A 41 11.49 21.52 9.97
CA TRP A 41 12.31 21.35 8.77
C TRP A 41 13.67 22.04 8.85
N ARG A 42 13.75 23.15 9.59
CA ARG A 42 14.98 23.91 9.76
C ARG A 42 15.90 23.34 10.84
N ASP A 43 15.33 22.96 11.97
CA ASP A 43 16.13 22.70 13.16
C ASP A 43 16.30 21.21 13.46
N TYR A 44 15.43 20.33 12.92
CA TYR A 44 15.38 18.92 13.33
C TYR A 44 15.41 17.90 12.19
N LEU A 45 14.73 18.14 11.08
CA LEU A 45 14.57 17.13 10.03
C LEU A 45 15.89 16.84 9.32
N LYS A 46 16.38 15.60 9.46
CA LYS A 46 17.57 15.12 8.76
C LYS A 46 17.20 14.70 7.33
N HIS A 47 17.53 15.52 6.36
CA HIS A 47 17.23 15.25 4.95
C HIS A 47 18.32 15.82 4.03
N ASN A 48 18.42 15.30 2.80
CA ASN A 48 19.32 15.85 1.78
C ASN A 48 18.52 16.20 0.51
N PRO A 49 18.26 17.47 0.22
CA PRO A 49 17.56 17.88 -1.01
C PRO A 49 18.25 17.42 -2.30
N SER A 50 19.58 17.27 -2.28
CA SER A 50 20.36 16.78 -3.44
C SER A 50 20.28 15.26 -3.62
N ASN A 51 19.91 14.51 -2.57
CA ASN A 51 19.67 13.07 -2.61
C ASN A 51 18.40 12.70 -1.81
N PRO A 52 17.21 12.83 -2.39
CA PRO A 52 15.95 12.48 -1.73
C PRO A 52 15.84 11.02 -1.28
N SER A 53 16.73 10.14 -1.77
CA SER A 53 16.78 8.71 -1.42
C SER A 53 17.84 8.36 -0.37
N PHE A 54 18.48 9.34 0.26
CA PHE A 54 19.43 9.12 1.35
C PHE A 54 18.88 8.10 2.37
N ALA A 55 19.62 7.02 2.62
CA ALA A 55 19.10 5.83 3.32
C ALA A 55 18.64 6.13 4.75
N ASP A 56 19.42 6.91 5.51
CA ASP A 56 19.15 7.25 6.92
C ASP A 56 18.51 8.65 7.08
N ARG A 57 17.80 9.16 6.06
CA ARG A 57 17.02 10.39 6.18
C ARG A 57 15.82 10.19 7.09
N ASP A 58 15.42 11.21 7.82
CA ASP A 58 14.12 11.23 8.47
C ASP A 58 12.99 11.17 7.43
N ARG A 59 11.84 10.63 7.82
CA ARG A 59 10.66 10.53 6.97
C ARG A 59 9.64 11.57 7.39
N PHE A 60 9.18 12.38 6.45
CA PHE A 60 8.11 13.35 6.70
C PHE A 60 6.83 12.94 5.96
N VAL A 61 5.73 12.83 6.69
CA VAL A 61 4.41 12.45 6.18
C VAL A 61 3.40 13.56 6.46
N LEU A 62 2.83 14.13 5.42
CA LEU A 62 1.69 15.01 5.52
C LEU A 62 0.40 14.17 5.42
N SER A 63 -0.12 13.70 6.58
CA SER A 63 -1.31 12.84 6.63
C SER A 63 -2.58 13.60 6.28
N ASN A 64 -2.67 14.90 6.61
CA ASN A 64 -3.68 15.82 6.11
C ASN A 64 -3.29 16.32 4.71
N GLY A 65 -3.21 15.39 3.76
CA GLY A 65 -2.67 15.59 2.41
C GLY A 65 -3.39 16.62 1.55
N HIS A 66 -4.61 17.05 1.92
CA HIS A 66 -5.29 18.16 1.28
C HIS A 66 -4.50 19.47 1.41
N GLY A 67 -3.73 19.66 2.51
CA GLY A 67 -2.79 20.77 2.69
C GLY A 67 -1.49 20.64 1.88
N SER A 68 -1.52 20.05 0.70
CA SER A 68 -0.36 19.67 -0.13
C SER A 68 0.62 20.82 -0.41
N MET A 69 0.14 22.05 -0.52
CA MET A 69 1.02 23.20 -0.72
C MET A 69 2.00 23.43 0.43
N LEU A 70 1.72 22.92 1.65
CA LEU A 70 2.69 22.95 2.75
C LEU A 70 3.96 22.20 2.37
N ILE A 71 3.84 20.93 1.99
CA ILE A 71 5.02 20.11 1.65
C ILE A 71 5.68 20.61 0.35
N TYR A 72 4.92 21.05 -0.65
CA TYR A 72 5.52 21.58 -1.88
C TYR A 72 6.31 22.87 -1.64
N SER A 73 5.79 23.77 -0.79
CA SER A 73 6.52 24.97 -0.39
C SER A 73 7.81 24.64 0.35
N LEU A 74 7.78 23.66 1.27
CA LEU A 74 8.94 23.20 2.02
C LEU A 74 10.00 22.57 1.10
N LEU A 75 9.59 21.68 0.20
CA LEU A 75 10.51 21.05 -0.76
C LEU A 75 11.17 22.08 -1.68
N HIS A 76 10.39 23.06 -2.17
CA HIS A 76 10.91 24.15 -2.98
C HIS A 76 11.91 25.00 -2.20
N LEU A 77 11.54 25.48 -1.03
CA LEU A 77 12.37 26.37 -0.22
C LEU A 77 13.67 25.72 0.25
N THR A 78 13.62 24.44 0.64
CA THR A 78 14.80 23.70 1.12
C THR A 78 15.74 23.25 0.01
N GLY A 79 15.34 23.40 -1.25
CA GLY A 79 16.22 23.22 -2.41
C GLY A 79 16.17 21.86 -3.07
N TYR A 80 15.07 21.10 -2.89
CA TYR A 80 14.79 19.95 -3.75
C TYR A 80 14.63 20.38 -5.20
N ASP A 81 14.70 19.43 -6.12
CA ASP A 81 14.46 19.67 -7.56
C ASP A 81 12.95 19.92 -7.82
N LEU A 82 12.47 21.03 -7.28
CA LEU A 82 11.11 21.54 -7.42
C LEU A 82 11.15 23.07 -7.56
N GLY A 83 11.02 23.56 -8.79
CA GLY A 83 11.15 24.97 -9.11
C GLY A 83 9.90 25.80 -8.82
N ILE A 84 10.03 27.13 -8.85
CA ILE A 84 8.90 28.04 -8.66
C ILE A 84 7.82 27.86 -9.75
N GLU A 85 8.22 27.48 -10.96
CA GLU A 85 7.28 27.20 -12.06
C GLU A 85 6.46 25.94 -11.80
N ASP A 86 7.01 24.93 -11.08
CA ASP A 86 6.25 23.77 -10.65
C ASP A 86 5.14 24.17 -9.66
N LEU A 87 5.43 25.09 -8.72
CA LEU A 87 4.45 25.61 -7.78
C LEU A 87 3.36 26.44 -8.49
N LYS A 88 3.75 27.23 -9.47
CA LYS A 88 2.81 27.99 -10.32
C LYS A 88 1.89 27.09 -11.15
N ASN A 89 2.30 25.84 -11.41
CA ASN A 89 1.54 24.82 -12.11
C ASN A 89 0.80 23.86 -11.16
N PHE A 90 0.59 24.25 -9.91
CA PHE A 90 -0.18 23.48 -8.94
C PHE A 90 -1.52 23.00 -9.52
N ARG A 91 -1.83 21.70 -9.38
CA ARG A 91 -3.06 21.04 -9.88
C ARG A 91 -3.26 21.12 -11.40
N GLN A 92 -2.23 21.36 -12.19
CA GLN A 92 -2.35 21.32 -13.65
C GLN A 92 -2.00 19.91 -14.18
N LEU A 93 -2.45 19.61 -15.41
CA LEU A 93 -2.18 18.32 -16.05
C LEU A 93 -0.66 18.08 -16.17
N HIS A 94 -0.21 16.91 -15.76
CA HIS A 94 1.20 16.49 -15.73
C HIS A 94 2.11 17.35 -14.83
N SER A 95 1.53 18.12 -13.91
CA SER A 95 2.29 18.90 -12.93
C SER A 95 3.05 18.01 -11.96
N ARG A 96 4.22 18.47 -11.52
CA ARG A 96 4.97 17.87 -10.40
C ARG A 96 4.41 18.22 -9.03
N THR A 97 3.36 19.06 -8.99
CA THR A 97 2.62 19.45 -7.79
C THR A 97 1.14 19.09 -7.91
N PRO A 98 0.79 17.78 -7.88
CA PRO A 98 -0.59 17.33 -7.95
C PRO A 98 -1.41 17.83 -6.76
N GLY A 99 -2.74 17.69 -6.83
CA GLY A 99 -3.67 18.22 -5.84
C GLY A 99 -3.46 17.70 -4.41
N HIS A 100 -2.94 16.51 -4.28
CA HIS A 100 -2.50 15.88 -3.04
C HIS A 100 -1.09 15.31 -3.24
N PRO A 101 -0.26 15.14 -2.21
CA PRO A 101 1.08 14.58 -2.37
C PRO A 101 1.03 13.20 -3.01
N GLU A 102 1.80 12.98 -4.07
CA GLU A 102 1.89 11.70 -4.77
C GLU A 102 3.34 11.22 -4.84
N TYR A 103 3.56 10.01 -4.33
CA TYR A 103 4.85 9.34 -4.39
C TYR A 103 5.29 9.12 -5.85
N GLY A 104 6.53 9.48 -6.16
CA GLY A 104 7.11 9.34 -7.50
C GLY A 104 6.85 10.51 -8.45
N TYR A 105 5.98 11.47 -8.09
CA TYR A 105 5.77 12.70 -8.87
C TYR A 105 6.66 13.85 -8.38
N THR A 106 6.68 14.08 -7.07
CA THR A 106 7.44 15.18 -6.46
C THR A 106 8.64 14.61 -5.70
N PRO A 107 9.89 15.00 -6.02
CA PRO A 107 11.06 14.59 -5.23
C PRO A 107 10.92 14.99 -3.76
N GLY A 108 11.17 14.04 -2.86
CA GLY A 108 11.05 14.26 -1.41
C GLY A 108 9.67 13.96 -0.81
N VAL A 109 8.66 13.64 -1.62
CA VAL A 109 7.39 13.11 -1.13
C VAL A 109 7.54 11.62 -0.81
N GLU A 110 7.38 11.24 0.46
CA GLU A 110 7.62 9.88 0.95
C GLU A 110 6.44 8.94 0.71
N THR A 111 5.22 9.45 0.65
CA THR A 111 4.00 8.67 0.42
C THR A 111 2.91 9.48 -0.24
N THR A 112 2.00 8.80 -0.94
CA THR A 112 0.77 9.40 -1.47
C THR A 112 -0.26 9.51 -0.35
N THR A 113 -0.75 10.73 -0.11
CA THR A 113 -1.81 11.02 0.85
C THR A 113 -2.98 11.73 0.18
N GLY A 114 -4.04 12.02 0.94
CA GLY A 114 -5.30 12.56 0.43
C GLY A 114 -6.48 11.83 1.07
N PRO A 115 -6.58 10.49 0.97
CA PRO A 115 -7.48 9.73 1.83
C PRO A 115 -7.01 9.82 3.29
N LEU A 116 -7.78 10.52 4.14
CA LEU A 116 -7.42 10.81 5.53
C LEU A 116 -7.18 9.51 6.33
N GLY A 117 -6.29 9.58 7.32
CA GLY A 117 -5.92 8.43 8.16
C GLY A 117 -4.88 7.48 7.55
N GLN A 118 -4.74 7.40 6.23
CA GLN A 118 -3.73 6.52 5.63
C GLN A 118 -2.31 7.06 5.76
N GLY A 119 -2.11 8.37 5.79
CA GLY A 119 -0.79 8.97 6.00
C GLY A 119 -0.19 8.59 7.34
N ILE A 120 -0.93 8.72 8.44
CA ILE A 120 -0.45 8.29 9.76
C ILE A 120 -0.22 6.78 9.81
N ALA A 121 -1.03 5.98 9.10
CA ALA A 121 -0.82 4.54 9.00
C ALA A 121 0.48 4.19 8.25
N ASN A 122 0.79 4.93 7.17
CA ASN A 122 2.08 4.78 6.49
C ASN A 122 3.25 5.23 7.38
N ALA A 123 3.06 6.30 8.18
CA ALA A 123 4.08 6.75 9.14
C ALA A 123 4.37 5.68 10.21
N VAL A 124 3.34 4.98 10.70
CA VAL A 124 3.53 3.79 11.56
C VAL A 124 4.34 2.72 10.84
N GLY A 125 4.08 2.48 9.55
CA GLY A 125 4.85 1.55 8.72
C GLY A 125 6.32 1.96 8.55
N PHE A 126 6.61 3.25 8.36
CA PHE A 126 7.98 3.78 8.32
C PHE A 126 8.72 3.57 9.64
N ALA A 127 8.09 3.94 10.76
CA ALA A 127 8.69 3.79 12.07
C ALA A 127 8.90 2.31 12.47
N LEU A 128 7.97 1.43 12.08
CA LEU A 128 8.11 -0.02 12.24
C LEU A 128 9.29 -0.55 11.43
N ALA A 129 9.41 -0.15 10.17
CA ALA A 129 10.49 -0.57 9.29
C ALA A 129 11.85 -0.10 9.83
N GLU A 130 11.97 1.14 10.30
CA GLU A 130 13.16 1.66 10.97
C GLU A 130 13.53 0.79 12.17
N LYS A 131 12.58 0.53 13.08
CA LYS A 131 12.80 -0.25 14.31
C LYS A 131 13.29 -1.67 14.00
N VAL A 132 12.65 -2.36 13.04
CA VAL A 132 13.01 -3.72 12.64
C VAL A 132 14.37 -3.74 11.91
N LEU A 133 14.60 -2.81 10.99
CA LEU A 133 15.86 -2.71 10.26
C LEU A 133 17.02 -2.40 11.21
N GLY A 134 16.83 -1.47 12.15
CA GLY A 134 17.79 -1.14 13.19
C GLY A 134 18.14 -2.35 14.06
N ALA A 135 17.15 -3.13 14.49
CA ALA A 135 17.36 -4.35 15.27
C ALA A 135 18.14 -5.43 14.50
N GLN A 136 17.95 -5.50 13.17
CA GLN A 136 18.64 -6.48 12.33
C GLN A 136 20.05 -6.06 11.96
N PHE A 137 20.32 -4.76 11.76
CA PHE A 137 21.60 -4.30 11.19
C PHE A 137 22.49 -3.51 12.15
N ASN A 138 21.94 -2.74 13.11
CA ASN A 138 22.77 -1.99 14.04
C ASN A 138 23.62 -2.94 14.91
N ARG A 139 24.84 -2.54 15.21
CA ARG A 139 25.79 -3.26 16.07
C ARG A 139 26.43 -2.29 17.04
N ASP A 140 26.98 -2.79 18.15
CA ASP A 140 27.64 -1.98 19.16
C ASP A 140 28.73 -1.11 18.54
N GLY A 141 28.63 0.21 18.75
CA GLY A 141 29.53 1.20 18.17
C GLY A 141 29.27 1.50 16.67
N HIS A 142 28.28 0.85 16.06
CA HIS A 142 27.98 1.01 14.63
C HIS A 142 26.47 1.13 14.40
N THR A 143 25.91 2.31 14.55
CA THR A 143 24.51 2.62 14.27
C THR A 143 24.38 3.17 12.86
N ILE A 144 23.78 2.40 11.95
CA ILE A 144 23.59 2.76 10.54
C ILE A 144 22.11 3.03 10.20
N VAL A 145 21.19 2.68 11.08
CA VAL A 145 19.75 2.95 10.96
C VAL A 145 19.33 3.74 12.20
N ASP A 146 19.09 5.05 12.05
CA ASP A 146 18.78 5.94 13.15
C ASP A 146 18.06 7.20 12.63
N HIS A 147 16.81 7.02 12.20
CA HIS A 147 16.02 8.13 11.67
C HIS A 147 14.62 8.15 12.27
N PHE A 148 14.07 9.35 12.37
CA PHE A 148 12.73 9.59 12.86
C PHE A 148 11.71 9.55 11.71
N THR A 149 10.47 9.30 12.09
CA THR A 149 9.30 9.54 11.24
C THR A 149 8.46 10.63 11.86
N TYR A 150 8.24 11.72 11.13
CA TYR A 150 7.41 12.84 11.51
C TYR A 150 6.13 12.85 10.69
N ALA A 151 4.98 12.98 11.35
CA ALA A 151 3.68 13.02 10.68
C ALA A 151 2.89 14.26 11.10
N PHE A 152 2.34 14.99 10.13
CA PHE A 152 1.38 16.06 10.36
C PHE A 152 -0.03 15.56 10.09
N LEU A 153 -0.96 15.83 10.99
CA LEU A 153 -2.34 15.37 10.90
C LEU A 153 -3.30 16.36 11.57
N GLY A 154 -4.54 16.37 11.11
CA GLY A 154 -5.59 17.25 11.63
C GLY A 154 -6.79 16.46 12.17
N ASP A 155 -7.86 17.17 12.56
CA ASP A 155 -9.09 16.59 13.12
C ASP A 155 -9.67 15.46 12.29
N GLY A 156 -9.76 15.65 10.96
CA GLY A 156 -10.27 14.61 10.05
C GLY A 156 -9.45 13.33 10.07
N CYS A 157 -8.12 13.41 10.19
CA CYS A 157 -7.28 12.22 10.37
C CYS A 157 -7.57 11.50 11.67
N MET A 158 -7.88 12.25 12.74
CA MET A 158 -8.21 11.70 14.06
C MET A 158 -9.58 11.04 14.12
N MET A 159 -10.52 11.44 13.26
CA MET A 159 -11.85 10.85 13.14
C MET A 159 -11.84 9.51 12.40
N GLU A 160 -10.92 9.31 11.47
CA GLU A 160 -10.86 8.09 10.65
C GLU A 160 -10.62 6.83 11.50
N GLY A 161 -11.40 5.78 11.26
CA GLY A 161 -11.30 4.51 11.98
C GLY A 161 -9.91 3.88 11.93
N ILE A 162 -9.23 3.96 10.78
CA ILE A 162 -7.87 3.44 10.61
C ILE A 162 -6.86 4.08 11.58
N SER A 163 -7.05 5.35 11.96
CA SER A 163 -6.17 6.02 12.92
C SER A 163 -6.22 5.36 14.30
N HIS A 164 -7.40 4.87 14.72
CA HIS A 164 -7.55 4.10 15.95
C HIS A 164 -6.80 2.76 15.87
N GLU A 165 -6.91 2.06 14.74
CA GLU A 165 -6.23 0.78 14.52
C GLU A 165 -4.71 0.93 14.62
N VAL A 166 -4.13 1.87 13.86
CA VAL A 166 -2.68 1.98 13.69
C VAL A 166 -2.01 2.68 14.86
N CYS A 167 -2.65 3.71 15.45
CA CYS A 167 -2.06 4.42 16.60
C CYS A 167 -2.06 3.54 17.86
N SER A 168 -3.11 2.72 18.06
CA SER A 168 -3.12 1.72 19.13
C SER A 168 -1.99 0.70 18.95
N LEU A 169 -1.77 0.20 17.72
CA LEU A 169 -0.69 -0.75 17.44
C LEU A 169 0.69 -0.11 17.59
N ALA A 170 0.85 1.16 17.19
CA ALA A 170 2.12 1.89 17.33
C ALA A 170 2.56 2.03 18.79
N GLY A 171 1.61 2.32 19.70
CA GLY A 171 1.88 2.33 21.15
C GLY A 171 2.25 0.93 21.67
N THR A 172 1.52 -0.11 21.26
CA THR A 172 1.82 -1.51 21.63
C THR A 172 3.23 -1.94 21.18
N LEU A 173 3.68 -1.48 20.02
CA LEU A 173 5.02 -1.79 19.48
C LEU A 173 6.12 -0.88 20.02
N GLY A 174 5.78 0.15 20.80
CA GLY A 174 6.76 1.07 21.34
C GLY A 174 7.58 1.78 20.25
N LEU A 175 6.92 2.41 19.26
CA LEU A 175 7.61 3.04 18.14
C LEU A 175 8.14 4.44 18.51
N GLY A 176 9.19 4.49 19.35
CA GLY A 176 9.70 5.73 19.96
C GLY A 176 10.22 6.78 18.97
N LYS A 177 10.54 6.41 17.74
CA LYS A 177 10.95 7.36 16.70
C LYS A 177 9.80 7.87 15.81
N LEU A 178 8.56 7.59 16.17
CA LEU A 178 7.37 8.18 15.54
C LEU A 178 6.93 9.41 16.33
N VAL A 179 6.97 10.59 15.70
CA VAL A 179 6.52 11.85 16.27
C VAL A 179 5.42 12.44 15.39
N ALA A 180 4.22 12.53 15.93
CA ALA A 180 3.05 13.07 15.25
C ALA A 180 2.70 14.47 15.80
N PHE A 181 2.41 15.40 14.89
CA PHE A 181 1.93 16.75 15.23
C PHE A 181 0.45 16.82 14.88
N TYR A 182 -0.37 17.02 15.88
CA TYR A 182 -1.79 17.20 15.73
C TYR A 182 -2.11 18.69 15.58
N ASP A 183 -2.56 19.08 14.39
CA ASP A 183 -3.11 20.39 14.08
C ASP A 183 -4.50 20.51 14.71
N ASP A 184 -4.52 20.90 15.99
CA ASP A 184 -5.70 21.03 16.82
C ASP A 184 -6.30 22.45 16.64
N ASN A 185 -6.87 22.70 15.45
CA ASN A 185 -7.47 23.98 15.10
C ASN A 185 -9.00 24.02 15.23
N GLY A 186 -9.64 22.87 15.47
CA GLY A 186 -11.08 22.75 15.70
C GLY A 186 -11.96 23.01 14.48
N ILE A 187 -11.41 23.02 13.26
CA ILE A 187 -12.14 23.33 12.03
C ILE A 187 -11.99 22.20 11.01
N SER A 188 -13.10 21.77 10.45
CA SER A 188 -13.16 20.90 9.27
C SER A 188 -13.84 21.64 8.11
N ILE A 189 -14.06 20.94 6.98
CA ILE A 189 -14.71 21.54 5.81
C ILE A 189 -16.18 21.93 6.08
N ASP A 190 -16.83 21.27 7.04
CA ASP A 190 -18.22 21.52 7.42
C ASP A 190 -18.35 22.59 8.55
N GLY A 191 -17.22 23.13 9.05
CA GLY A 191 -17.19 24.13 10.09
C GLY A 191 -16.53 23.66 11.39
N GLU A 192 -16.96 24.22 12.53
CA GLU A 192 -16.43 23.88 13.86
C GLU A 192 -16.75 22.45 14.25
N VAL A 193 -15.72 21.65 14.57
CA VAL A 193 -15.86 20.20 14.79
C VAL A 193 -16.58 19.81 16.07
N HIS A 194 -16.78 20.72 17.04
CA HIS A 194 -17.35 20.39 18.34
C HIS A 194 -18.77 19.81 18.28
N GLY A 195 -19.48 19.97 17.13
CA GLY A 195 -20.81 19.39 16.91
C GLY A 195 -20.79 17.89 16.61
N TRP A 196 -19.64 17.32 16.20
CA TRP A 196 -19.51 15.92 15.80
C TRP A 196 -18.19 15.26 16.17
N PHE A 197 -17.26 16.00 16.78
CA PHE A 197 -15.99 15.47 17.26
C PHE A 197 -15.65 16.07 18.62
N THR A 198 -15.94 15.35 19.68
CA THR A 198 -15.78 15.77 21.08
C THR A 198 -14.84 14.86 21.86
N ASP A 199 -14.08 14.02 21.17
CA ASP A 199 -13.10 13.14 21.79
C ASP A 199 -12.02 13.93 22.51
N ASP A 200 -11.64 13.48 23.71
CA ASP A 200 -10.39 13.91 24.34
C ASP A 200 -9.23 13.18 23.63
N THR A 201 -8.83 13.68 22.46
CA THR A 201 -7.75 13.09 21.65
C THR A 201 -6.47 12.86 22.45
N PRO A 202 -5.98 13.80 23.28
CA PRO A 202 -4.86 13.55 24.17
C PRO A 202 -5.03 12.30 25.05
N LYS A 203 -6.16 12.16 25.77
CA LYS A 203 -6.40 10.99 26.63
C LYS A 203 -6.52 9.69 25.82
N ARG A 204 -7.11 9.76 24.63
CA ARG A 204 -7.19 8.60 23.73
C ARG A 204 -5.80 8.08 23.37
N PHE A 205 -4.86 8.96 23.02
CA PHE A 205 -3.49 8.58 22.69
C PHE A 205 -2.70 8.14 23.92
N GLU A 206 -2.92 8.74 25.10
CA GLU A 206 -2.37 8.23 26.35
C GLU A 206 -2.82 6.79 26.62
N ALA A 207 -4.12 6.48 26.38
CA ALA A 207 -4.65 5.13 26.51
C ALA A 207 -4.06 4.15 25.50
N TYR A 208 -3.58 4.61 24.33
CA TYR A 208 -2.83 3.80 23.37
C TYR A 208 -1.36 3.57 23.80
N GLY A 209 -0.89 4.19 24.87
CA GLY A 209 0.50 4.09 25.31
C GLY A 209 1.46 5.08 24.64
N TRP A 210 0.94 6.17 24.08
CA TRP A 210 1.76 7.25 23.54
C TRP A 210 2.18 8.25 24.62
N GLN A 211 3.36 8.84 24.45
CA GLN A 211 3.69 10.10 25.10
C GLN A 211 2.84 11.21 24.46
N VAL A 212 2.20 12.05 25.26
CA VAL A 212 1.36 13.14 24.75
C VAL A 212 1.83 14.49 25.34
N ILE A 213 2.19 15.42 24.46
CA ILE A 213 2.57 16.79 24.81
C ILE A 213 1.40 17.69 24.45
N ARG A 214 0.73 18.22 25.49
CA ARG A 214 -0.55 18.92 25.37
C ARG A 214 -0.37 20.42 25.22
N ASN A 215 -1.33 21.06 24.53
CA ASN A 215 -1.52 22.51 24.49
C ASN A 215 -0.28 23.32 24.08
N VAL A 216 0.49 22.82 23.14
CA VAL A 216 1.62 23.55 22.54
C VAL A 216 1.07 24.66 21.65
N ASP A 217 1.52 25.89 21.81
CA ASP A 217 1.21 26.96 20.87
C ASP A 217 1.93 26.67 19.54
N GLY A 218 1.15 26.27 18.53
CA GLY A 218 1.67 25.96 17.19
C GLY A 218 2.25 27.16 16.43
N HIS A 219 2.15 28.35 17.00
CA HIS A 219 2.72 29.60 16.48
C HIS A 219 3.89 30.14 17.31
N ASP A 220 4.28 29.44 18.40
CA ASP A 220 5.46 29.77 19.23
C ASP A 220 6.60 28.78 18.97
N ALA A 221 7.68 29.26 18.36
CA ALA A 221 8.82 28.44 18.01
C ALA A 221 9.58 27.84 19.21
N GLU A 222 9.59 28.51 20.36
CA GLU A 222 10.30 28.02 21.54
C GLU A 222 9.49 26.90 22.23
N GLU A 223 8.17 27.03 22.32
CA GLU A 223 7.31 25.91 22.77
C GLU A 223 7.42 24.69 21.86
N LEU A 224 7.42 24.89 20.55
CA LEU A 224 7.59 23.82 19.56
C LEU A 224 8.93 23.11 19.71
N LYS A 225 10.04 23.83 19.91
CA LYS A 225 11.37 23.24 20.16
C LYS A 225 11.38 22.40 21.42
N ILE A 226 10.86 22.91 22.54
CA ILE A 226 10.77 22.18 23.80
C ILE A 226 9.97 20.88 23.61
N ALA A 227 8.87 20.95 22.87
CA ALA A 227 8.04 19.77 22.57
C ALA A 227 8.79 18.74 21.71
N ILE A 228 9.46 19.17 20.63
CA ILE A 228 10.24 18.28 19.75
C ILE A 228 11.41 17.66 20.51
N ASP A 229 12.16 18.46 21.28
CA ASP A 229 13.27 17.96 22.10
C ASP A 229 12.80 16.92 23.13
N THR A 230 11.60 17.11 23.68
CA THR A 230 10.98 16.15 24.59
C THR A 230 10.57 14.87 23.87
N ALA A 231 9.94 14.99 22.70
CA ALA A 231 9.54 13.87 21.87
C ALA A 231 10.74 13.01 21.44
N ARG A 232 11.84 13.65 21.02
CA ARG A 232 13.06 12.95 20.55
C ARG A 232 13.82 12.19 21.64
N LYS A 233 13.50 12.42 22.91
CA LYS A 233 14.07 11.67 24.05
C LYS A 233 13.28 10.40 24.36
N SER A 234 12.07 10.25 23.82
CA SER A 234 11.29 9.02 23.98
C SER A 234 11.89 7.90 23.16
N SER A 235 12.23 6.80 23.79
CA SER A 235 12.83 5.63 23.10
C SER A 235 11.86 4.46 22.91
N ASP A 236 10.79 4.43 23.69
CA ASP A 236 9.89 3.28 23.83
C ASP A 236 8.40 3.64 23.67
N GLN A 237 8.10 4.89 23.39
CA GLN A 237 6.73 5.37 23.15
C GLN A 237 6.71 6.31 21.95
N PRO A 238 5.79 6.16 21.01
CA PRO A 238 5.54 7.21 20.01
C PRO A 238 5.01 8.47 20.70
N THR A 239 5.22 9.64 20.10
CA THR A 239 4.83 10.91 20.69
C THR A 239 3.78 11.64 19.85
N LEU A 240 2.72 12.12 20.50
CA LEU A 240 1.76 13.07 19.94
C LEU A 240 2.00 14.46 20.53
N ILE A 241 2.30 15.44 19.68
CA ILE A 241 2.38 16.86 20.04
C ILE A 241 1.07 17.52 19.61
N CYS A 242 0.25 17.94 20.57
CA CYS A 242 -1.03 18.61 20.30
C CYS A 242 -0.78 20.11 20.16
N CYS A 243 -0.76 20.58 18.91
CA CYS A 243 -0.46 21.97 18.57
C CYS A 243 -1.76 22.76 18.37
N LYS A 244 -2.01 23.74 19.22
CA LYS A 244 -3.07 24.72 19.00
C LYS A 244 -2.67 25.66 17.86
N THR A 245 -3.44 25.68 16.79
CA THR A 245 -3.19 26.53 15.63
C THR A 245 -4.44 27.29 15.22
N THR A 246 -4.25 28.21 14.28
CA THR A 246 -5.36 28.92 13.62
C THR A 246 -5.32 28.59 12.13
N ILE A 247 -6.34 27.86 11.65
CA ILE A 247 -6.47 27.60 10.21
C ILE A 247 -6.52 28.92 9.43
N GLY A 248 -5.79 29.03 8.30
CA GLY A 248 -5.75 30.25 7.53
C GLY A 248 -5.07 31.42 8.23
N PHE A 249 -4.13 31.15 9.15
CA PHE A 249 -3.42 32.15 9.94
C PHE A 249 -2.91 33.33 9.12
N GLY A 250 -3.27 34.54 9.55
CA GLY A 250 -2.92 35.80 8.88
C GLY A 250 -3.99 36.35 7.93
N SER A 251 -5.04 35.58 7.63
CA SER A 251 -6.18 36.05 6.83
C SER A 251 -7.19 36.77 7.75
N PRO A 252 -7.34 38.09 7.65
CA PRO A 252 -8.09 38.84 8.66
C PRO A 252 -9.59 38.51 8.70
N ASN A 253 -10.18 38.06 7.59
CA ASN A 253 -11.60 37.77 7.52
C ASN A 253 -11.93 36.26 7.51
N LYS A 254 -10.93 35.41 7.16
CA LYS A 254 -11.17 33.96 6.94
C LYS A 254 -10.43 33.03 7.91
N GLN A 255 -9.41 33.52 8.64
CA GLN A 255 -8.72 32.67 9.62
C GLN A 255 -9.68 32.15 10.69
N GLY A 256 -9.46 30.92 11.14
CA GLY A 256 -10.30 30.26 12.15
C GLY A 256 -11.68 29.83 11.64
N LYS A 257 -11.89 29.83 10.32
CA LYS A 257 -13.18 29.47 9.71
C LYS A 257 -12.99 28.45 8.58
N GLU A 258 -14.06 27.74 8.24
CA GLU A 258 -14.13 26.78 7.15
C GLU A 258 -13.93 27.40 5.77
N ASP A 259 -14.22 28.69 5.60
CA ASP A 259 -14.06 29.44 4.34
C ASP A 259 -12.66 29.36 3.72
N CYS A 260 -11.62 29.16 4.53
CA CYS A 260 -10.25 28.97 4.06
C CYS A 260 -9.80 27.51 4.03
N HIS A 261 -10.66 26.56 4.43
CA HIS A 261 -10.27 25.15 4.49
C HIS A 261 -10.01 24.61 3.07
N GLY A 262 -10.99 24.66 2.18
CA GLY A 262 -10.98 23.99 0.87
C GLY A 262 -11.22 24.90 -0.33
N ALA A 263 -11.06 26.23 -0.19
CA ALA A 263 -11.29 27.19 -1.24
C ALA A 263 -10.19 28.26 -1.28
N PRO A 264 -9.90 28.87 -2.47
CA PRO A 264 -9.03 30.03 -2.58
C PRO A 264 -9.51 31.18 -1.69
N LEU A 265 -8.57 31.94 -1.15
CA LEU A 265 -8.90 33.10 -0.31
C LEU A 265 -9.61 34.22 -1.09
N GLY A 266 -9.30 34.35 -2.38
CA GLY A 266 -9.69 35.49 -3.20
C GLY A 266 -8.63 36.60 -3.20
N ASN A 267 -8.50 37.32 -4.31
CA ASN A 267 -7.43 38.30 -4.50
C ASN A 267 -7.46 39.43 -3.45
N ASP A 268 -8.65 39.91 -3.08
CA ASP A 268 -8.80 40.97 -2.08
C ASP A 268 -8.35 40.49 -0.70
N GLU A 269 -8.74 39.29 -0.32
CA GLU A 269 -8.34 38.70 0.97
C GLU A 269 -6.83 38.38 1.00
N ILE A 270 -6.25 37.95 -0.11
CA ILE A 270 -4.78 37.76 -0.22
C ILE A 270 -4.04 39.08 -0.01
N ALA A 271 -4.53 40.17 -0.57
CA ALA A 271 -3.92 41.49 -0.37
C ALA A 271 -3.97 41.90 1.12
N LEU A 272 -5.10 41.70 1.78
CA LEU A 272 -5.24 41.93 3.22
C LEU A 272 -4.35 41.01 4.05
N THR A 273 -4.26 39.74 3.66
CA THR A 273 -3.41 38.73 4.32
C THR A 273 -1.93 39.11 4.24
N ARG A 274 -1.46 39.56 3.06
CA ARG A 274 -0.09 40.07 2.91
C ARG A 274 0.18 41.26 3.84
N ALA A 275 -0.75 42.20 3.90
CA ALA A 275 -0.63 43.37 4.79
C ALA A 275 -0.57 42.94 6.26
N THR A 276 -1.44 42.01 6.68
CA THR A 276 -1.48 41.50 8.06
C THR A 276 -0.19 40.77 8.43
N LEU A 277 0.36 39.98 7.52
CA LEU A 277 1.62 39.23 7.72
C LEU A 277 2.87 40.11 7.60
N GLY A 278 2.74 41.37 7.15
CA GLY A 278 3.87 42.23 6.81
C GLY A 278 4.66 41.73 5.58
N TRP A 279 4.04 40.95 4.70
CA TRP A 279 4.65 40.36 3.52
C TRP A 279 4.51 41.28 2.31
N ASN A 280 5.52 42.09 2.05
CA ASN A 280 5.51 43.15 1.02
C ASN A 280 6.02 42.72 -0.36
N HIS A 281 5.98 41.40 -0.65
CA HIS A 281 6.45 40.82 -1.91
C HIS A 281 5.26 40.38 -2.77
N GLY A 282 5.45 40.37 -4.08
CA GLY A 282 4.45 39.96 -5.05
C GLY A 282 4.15 38.46 -5.01
N PRO A 283 3.18 38.00 -5.81
CA PRO A 283 2.87 36.56 -5.91
C PRO A 283 4.09 35.78 -6.40
N PHE A 284 4.41 34.68 -5.69
CA PHE A 284 5.57 33.81 -5.96
C PHE A 284 6.93 34.50 -5.86
N GLU A 285 7.02 35.68 -5.26
CA GLU A 285 8.27 36.35 -4.99
C GLU A 285 8.76 36.04 -3.58
N ILE A 286 9.90 35.34 -3.50
CA ILE A 286 10.58 35.05 -2.25
C ILE A 286 11.93 35.76 -2.23
N PRO A 287 12.25 36.58 -1.21
CA PRO A 287 13.55 37.23 -1.07
C PRO A 287 14.72 36.25 -1.05
N ALA A 288 15.85 36.68 -1.63
CA ALA A 288 17.05 35.85 -1.72
C ALA A 288 17.64 35.46 -0.36
N ASP A 289 17.51 36.32 0.64
CA ASP A 289 17.95 36.04 2.01
C ASP A 289 17.04 35.00 2.72
N ILE A 290 15.74 34.93 2.39
CA ILE A 290 14.84 33.88 2.84
C ILE A 290 15.21 32.54 2.19
N TYR A 291 15.47 32.51 0.88
CA TYR A 291 15.99 31.29 0.23
C TYR A 291 17.31 30.81 0.84
N ALA A 292 18.23 31.73 1.12
CA ALA A 292 19.52 31.38 1.73
C ALA A 292 19.36 30.76 3.13
N GLU A 293 18.38 31.20 3.88
CA GLU A 293 18.06 30.64 5.20
C GLU A 293 17.35 29.28 5.12
N TRP A 294 16.58 29.03 4.06
CA TRP A 294 15.89 27.76 3.85
C TRP A 294 16.77 26.69 3.16
N ASP A 295 17.80 27.07 2.42
CA ASP A 295 18.62 26.11 1.65
C ASP A 295 19.28 25.07 2.56
N ALA A 296 18.80 23.83 2.47
CA ALA A 296 19.27 22.71 3.25
C ALA A 296 20.31 21.84 2.53
N LYS A 297 20.74 22.18 1.30
CA LYS A 297 21.62 21.32 0.50
C LYS A 297 22.97 21.06 1.17
N ALA A 298 23.61 22.11 1.72
CA ALA A 298 24.91 21.96 2.37
C ALA A 298 24.80 21.13 3.66
N ALA A 299 23.79 21.39 4.48
CA ALA A 299 23.55 20.63 5.71
C ALA A 299 23.18 19.17 5.42
N GLY A 300 22.34 18.95 4.39
CA GLY A 300 21.96 17.60 3.97
C GLY A 300 23.12 16.80 3.42
N ALA A 301 23.96 17.41 2.58
CA ALA A 301 25.18 16.75 2.08
C ALA A 301 26.16 16.41 3.21
N ALA A 302 26.29 17.27 4.23
CA ALA A 302 27.13 17.00 5.40
C ALA A 302 26.57 15.83 6.23
N ALA A 303 25.26 15.79 6.48
CA ALA A 303 24.63 14.70 7.21
C ALA A 303 24.77 13.34 6.49
N GLU A 304 24.61 13.32 5.17
CA GLU A 304 24.83 12.13 4.36
C GLU A 304 26.30 11.70 4.38
N ALA A 305 27.26 12.61 4.22
CA ALA A 305 28.68 12.30 4.28
C ALA A 305 29.10 11.76 5.65
N GLU A 306 28.53 12.23 6.73
CA GLU A 306 28.73 11.65 8.07
C GLU A 306 28.19 10.22 8.15
N TRP A 307 27.01 9.98 7.61
CA TRP A 307 26.44 8.63 7.54
C TRP A 307 27.30 7.70 6.68
N ASP A 308 27.81 8.17 5.53
CA ASP A 308 28.69 7.41 4.65
C ASP A 308 29.98 6.98 5.38
N GLN A 309 30.55 7.85 6.21
CA GLN A 309 31.71 7.51 7.03
C GLN A 309 31.39 6.42 8.07
N ARG A 310 30.24 6.54 8.77
CA ARG A 310 29.76 5.51 9.70
C ARG A 310 29.50 4.20 8.98
N PHE A 311 28.89 4.25 7.79
CA PHE A 311 28.61 3.06 6.99
C PHE A 311 29.90 2.42 6.46
N ALA A 312 30.92 3.18 6.08
CA ALA A 312 32.21 2.65 5.68
C ALA A 312 32.93 1.91 6.83
N ALA A 313 32.87 2.47 8.04
CA ALA A 313 33.40 1.79 9.25
C ALA A 313 32.63 0.50 9.56
N TYR A 314 31.28 0.55 9.45
CA TYR A 314 30.43 -0.63 9.58
C TYR A 314 30.76 -1.70 8.53
N ALA A 315 30.93 -1.31 7.26
CA ALA A 315 31.25 -2.24 6.16
C ALA A 315 32.63 -2.90 6.34
N ALA A 316 33.57 -2.19 6.93
CA ALA A 316 34.89 -2.78 7.27
C ALA A 316 34.78 -3.82 8.41
N ALA A 317 33.93 -3.56 9.41
CA ALA A 317 33.74 -4.46 10.55
C ALA A 317 32.79 -5.64 10.22
N TYR A 318 31.77 -5.41 9.41
CA TYR A 318 30.67 -6.35 9.11
C TYR A 318 30.37 -6.42 7.60
N PRO A 319 31.31 -6.87 6.74
CA PRO A 319 31.17 -6.78 5.27
C PRO A 319 29.96 -7.51 4.71
N THR A 320 29.61 -8.67 5.26
CA THR A 320 28.43 -9.45 4.82
C THR A 320 27.13 -8.72 5.14
N LEU A 321 27.00 -8.15 6.34
CA LEU A 321 25.81 -7.37 6.73
C LEU A 321 25.71 -6.07 5.93
N ALA A 322 26.82 -5.41 5.66
CA ALA A 322 26.85 -4.20 4.84
C ALA A 322 26.40 -4.46 3.39
N SER A 323 26.83 -5.57 2.80
CA SER A 323 26.38 -6.00 1.48
C SER A 323 24.89 -6.31 1.47
N GLU A 324 24.41 -7.04 2.48
CA GLU A 324 22.99 -7.37 2.63
C GLU A 324 22.12 -6.12 2.84
N PHE A 325 22.56 -5.18 3.68
CA PHE A 325 21.88 -3.91 3.87
C PHE A 325 21.71 -3.15 2.54
N LYS A 326 22.79 -3.00 1.77
CA LYS A 326 22.74 -2.33 0.46
C LYS A 326 21.78 -3.00 -0.49
N ARG A 327 21.84 -4.33 -0.61
CA ARG A 327 20.93 -5.12 -1.45
C ARG A 327 19.48 -4.86 -1.09
N ARG A 328 19.15 -4.93 0.21
CA ARG A 328 17.79 -4.76 0.70
C ARG A 328 17.27 -3.34 0.49
N VAL A 329 18.07 -2.32 0.78
CA VAL A 329 17.69 -0.91 0.56
C VAL A 329 17.52 -0.60 -0.94
N ALA A 330 18.30 -1.26 -1.81
CA ALA A 330 18.13 -1.17 -3.25
C ALA A 330 16.87 -1.91 -3.77
N GLY A 331 16.19 -2.69 -2.91
CA GLY A 331 15.01 -3.48 -3.30
C GLY A 331 15.31 -4.70 -4.16
N GLU A 332 16.60 -5.10 -4.21
CA GLU A 332 17.08 -6.24 -4.98
C GLU A 332 16.82 -7.55 -4.24
N LEU A 333 16.42 -8.60 -4.96
CA LEU A 333 16.28 -9.96 -4.43
C LEU A 333 17.67 -10.66 -4.37
N PRO A 334 17.84 -11.70 -3.51
CA PRO A 334 19.02 -12.53 -3.54
C PRO A 334 19.27 -13.11 -4.94
N ALA A 335 20.52 -13.09 -5.39
CA ALA A 335 20.89 -13.47 -6.76
C ALA A 335 20.48 -14.90 -7.16
N ASP A 336 20.38 -15.80 -6.19
CA ASP A 336 20.00 -17.21 -6.39
C ASP A 336 18.50 -17.48 -6.18
N PHE A 337 17.70 -16.46 -5.81
CA PHE A 337 16.26 -16.61 -5.53
C PHE A 337 15.51 -17.22 -6.72
N ALA A 338 15.66 -16.65 -7.92
CA ALA A 338 14.93 -17.09 -9.10
C ALA A 338 15.18 -18.57 -9.43
N ALA A 339 16.45 -19.01 -9.34
CA ALA A 339 16.83 -20.40 -9.60
C ALA A 339 16.29 -21.37 -8.55
N LYS A 340 16.36 -21.00 -7.26
CA LYS A 340 15.82 -21.81 -6.15
C LYS A 340 14.31 -21.89 -6.19
N ALA A 341 13.64 -20.79 -6.52
CA ALA A 341 12.20 -20.76 -6.68
C ALA A 341 11.73 -21.64 -7.86
N ALA A 342 12.44 -21.61 -9.00
CA ALA A 342 12.16 -22.50 -10.13
C ALA A 342 12.35 -23.99 -9.76
N ALA A 343 13.40 -24.32 -9.02
CA ALA A 343 13.62 -25.69 -8.54
C ALA A 343 12.50 -26.16 -7.61
N TYR A 344 12.03 -25.31 -6.70
CA TYR A 344 10.89 -25.62 -5.84
C TYR A 344 9.60 -25.86 -6.64
N ILE A 345 9.31 -25.03 -7.65
CA ILE A 345 8.14 -25.22 -8.53
C ILE A 345 8.19 -26.58 -9.22
N GLN A 346 9.35 -26.98 -9.72
CA GLN A 346 9.56 -28.29 -10.33
C GLN A 346 9.32 -29.44 -9.34
N GLU A 347 9.83 -29.33 -8.11
CA GLU A 347 9.60 -30.30 -7.02
C GLU A 347 8.10 -30.45 -6.73
N VAL A 348 7.38 -29.34 -6.62
CA VAL A 348 5.93 -29.32 -6.38
C VAL A 348 5.17 -30.00 -7.53
N ALA A 349 5.57 -29.76 -8.79
CA ALA A 349 4.97 -30.38 -9.96
C ALA A 349 5.18 -31.90 -9.98
N GLU A 350 6.38 -32.36 -9.62
CA GLU A 350 6.70 -33.81 -9.54
C GLU A 350 5.96 -34.51 -8.39
N LYS A 351 5.75 -33.82 -7.28
CA LYS A 351 5.06 -34.37 -6.09
C LYS A 351 3.57 -34.58 -6.32
N GLY A 352 2.91 -33.70 -7.06
CA GLY A 352 1.52 -33.84 -7.47
C GLY A 352 0.50 -33.94 -6.34
N GLU A 353 0.62 -33.14 -5.29
CA GLU A 353 -0.24 -33.23 -4.10
C GLU A 353 -1.64 -32.64 -4.31
N THR A 354 -2.66 -33.31 -3.80
CA THR A 354 -4.01 -32.79 -3.64
C THR A 354 -4.14 -32.13 -2.26
N ILE A 355 -4.02 -30.81 -2.22
CA ILE A 355 -4.07 -30.01 -0.98
C ILE A 355 -4.82 -28.70 -1.20
N ALA A 356 -5.28 -28.07 -0.11
CA ALA A 356 -5.84 -26.73 -0.18
C ALA A 356 -4.79 -25.72 -0.68
N SER A 357 -5.17 -24.78 -1.56
CA SER A 357 -4.20 -23.82 -2.08
C SER A 357 -3.64 -22.89 -0.99
N ARG A 358 -4.39 -22.60 0.11
CA ARG A 358 -3.81 -21.94 1.29
C ARG A 358 -2.70 -22.76 1.96
N LYS A 359 -2.77 -24.10 1.91
CA LYS A 359 -1.71 -24.99 2.42
C LYS A 359 -0.52 -25.01 1.46
N ALA A 360 -0.77 -24.98 0.16
CA ALA A 360 0.25 -24.80 -0.87
C ALA A 360 0.98 -23.46 -0.70
N SER A 361 0.23 -22.39 -0.38
CA SER A 361 0.79 -21.08 -0.02
C SER A 361 1.72 -21.16 1.19
N GLN A 362 1.33 -21.84 2.27
CA GLN A 362 2.21 -22.06 3.43
C GLN A 362 3.48 -22.84 3.05
N ASN A 363 3.34 -23.87 2.20
CA ASN A 363 4.48 -24.64 1.72
C ASN A 363 5.45 -23.75 0.90
N ALA A 364 4.93 -22.85 0.05
CA ALA A 364 5.73 -21.87 -0.66
C ALA A 364 6.44 -20.90 0.30
N LEU A 365 5.75 -20.41 1.34
CA LEU A 365 6.37 -19.60 2.40
C LEU A 365 7.49 -20.36 3.14
N ASN A 366 7.31 -21.66 3.43
CA ASN A 366 8.37 -22.48 4.01
C ASN A 366 9.59 -22.65 3.10
N ALA A 367 9.40 -22.64 1.78
CA ALA A 367 10.47 -22.74 0.80
C ALA A 367 11.16 -21.39 0.53
N PHE A 368 10.39 -20.33 0.35
CA PHE A 368 10.90 -19.02 -0.06
C PHE A 368 11.32 -18.14 1.14
N GLY A 369 10.63 -18.23 2.27
CA GLY A 369 10.93 -17.42 3.45
C GLY A 369 12.38 -17.50 3.91
N PRO A 370 13.00 -18.69 4.01
CA PRO A 370 14.42 -18.80 4.36
C PRO A 370 15.38 -18.16 3.35
N LEU A 371 14.93 -17.92 2.12
CA LEU A 371 15.73 -17.29 1.06
C LEU A 371 15.64 -15.75 1.11
N LEU A 372 14.66 -15.20 1.82
CA LEU A 372 14.27 -13.79 1.78
C LEU A 372 14.29 -13.18 3.19
N PRO A 373 15.46 -12.81 3.73
CA PRO A 373 15.56 -12.17 5.03
C PRO A 373 14.84 -10.80 5.09
N GLU A 374 14.49 -10.22 3.95
CA GLU A 374 13.68 -9.02 3.81
C GLU A 374 12.17 -9.25 3.96
N PHE A 375 11.68 -10.47 4.06
CA PHE A 375 10.26 -10.71 4.33
C PHE A 375 9.86 -10.15 5.68
N LEU A 376 8.79 -9.34 5.67
CA LEU A 376 8.08 -8.92 6.86
C LEU A 376 6.60 -9.30 6.68
N GLY A 377 6.26 -10.47 7.20
CA GLY A 377 4.93 -11.06 7.04
C GLY A 377 3.96 -10.68 8.14
N GLY A 378 2.68 -11.05 7.96
CA GLY A 378 1.69 -10.88 9.00
C GLY A 378 0.30 -11.37 8.63
N SER A 379 -0.61 -11.25 9.59
CA SER A 379 -2.03 -11.54 9.41
C SER A 379 -2.88 -10.70 10.36
N ALA A 380 -4.09 -10.34 9.90
CA ALA A 380 -5.09 -9.66 10.71
C ALA A 380 -5.85 -10.67 11.58
N ASP A 381 -5.18 -11.17 12.63
CA ASP A 381 -5.69 -12.14 13.62
C ASP A 381 -6.14 -13.52 13.06
N LEU A 382 -5.71 -13.85 11.84
CA LEU A 382 -6.11 -15.09 11.15
C LEU A 382 -4.91 -15.96 10.74
N ALA A 383 -3.75 -15.81 11.40
CA ALA A 383 -2.50 -16.50 11.04
C ALA A 383 -2.68 -18.04 10.91
N GLY A 384 -3.44 -18.67 11.82
CA GLY A 384 -3.73 -20.08 11.79
C GLY A 384 -4.69 -20.51 10.67
N SER A 385 -5.66 -19.65 10.32
CA SER A 385 -6.63 -19.91 9.25
C SER A 385 -6.08 -19.61 7.87
N ASN A 386 -5.32 -18.53 7.74
CA ASN A 386 -4.67 -18.14 6.48
C ASN A 386 -3.40 -18.96 6.19
N LEU A 387 -2.89 -19.69 7.18
CA LEU A 387 -1.67 -20.50 7.09
C LEU A 387 -0.46 -19.66 6.66
N THR A 388 -0.28 -18.48 7.27
CA THR A 388 0.82 -17.55 6.96
C THR A 388 2.02 -17.67 7.89
N LEU A 389 1.88 -18.42 9.00
CA LEU A 389 3.04 -18.81 9.82
C LEU A 389 3.82 -19.92 9.11
N TRP A 390 5.08 -19.66 8.85
CA TRP A 390 6.04 -20.64 8.31
C TRP A 390 7.15 -20.91 9.33
N LYS A 391 7.96 -21.96 9.13
CA LYS A 391 8.91 -22.49 10.13
C LYS A 391 9.96 -21.47 10.63
N GLY A 392 10.23 -20.40 9.88
CA GLY A 392 11.19 -19.35 10.25
C GLY A 392 10.53 -18.08 10.80
N CYS A 393 9.22 -18.07 11.06
CA CYS A 393 8.55 -16.91 11.63
C CYS A 393 9.01 -16.65 13.06
N LYS A 394 9.38 -15.39 13.32
CA LYS A 394 9.63 -14.83 14.64
C LYS A 394 8.80 -13.57 14.79
N GLY A 395 7.98 -13.49 15.82
CA GLY A 395 7.14 -12.32 16.09
C GLY A 395 7.97 -11.07 16.35
N VAL A 396 7.48 -9.92 15.86
CA VAL A 396 7.99 -8.59 16.21
C VAL A 396 7.21 -8.07 17.42
N SER A 397 7.90 -7.56 18.42
CA SER A 397 7.29 -6.94 19.61
C SER A 397 8.02 -5.65 20.00
N ALA A 398 7.53 -4.98 21.05
CA ALA A 398 8.20 -3.82 21.61
C ALA A 398 9.60 -4.14 22.14
N GLU A 399 9.74 -5.31 22.78
CA GLU A 399 10.97 -5.79 23.43
C GLU A 399 11.96 -6.42 22.44
N ASP A 400 11.44 -7.04 21.37
CA ASP A 400 12.26 -7.70 20.35
C ASP A 400 11.74 -7.43 18.94
N ALA A 401 12.37 -6.46 18.29
CA ALA A 401 12.07 -6.08 16.93
C ALA A 401 12.90 -6.84 15.88
N SER A 402 13.73 -7.83 16.27
CA SER A 402 14.54 -8.60 15.31
C SER A 402 13.76 -9.66 14.52
N GLY A 403 12.45 -9.74 14.74
CA GLY A 403 11.55 -10.68 14.08
C GLY A 403 11.26 -10.31 12.61
N ASN A 404 10.41 -11.15 12.00
CA ASN A 404 9.99 -11.04 10.60
C ASN A 404 8.49 -11.29 10.40
N TYR A 405 7.71 -11.31 11.49
CA TYR A 405 6.28 -11.57 11.46
C TYR A 405 5.51 -10.63 12.39
N MET A 406 4.48 -9.98 11.86
CA MET A 406 3.61 -9.04 12.56
C MET A 406 2.26 -9.67 12.91
N PHE A 407 1.92 -9.66 14.18
CA PHE A 407 0.56 -9.95 14.65
C PHE A 407 -0.23 -8.63 14.66
N TYR A 408 -0.94 -8.35 13.56
CA TYR A 408 -1.65 -7.07 13.41
C TYR A 408 -2.91 -6.97 14.30
N GLY A 409 -3.44 -8.11 14.78
CA GLY A 409 -4.76 -8.18 15.38
C GLY A 409 -5.86 -7.93 14.33
N VAL A 410 -7.10 -7.75 14.75
CA VAL A 410 -8.24 -7.49 13.83
C VAL A 410 -8.16 -6.05 13.33
N ARG A 411 -7.28 -5.80 12.34
CA ARG A 411 -6.95 -4.49 11.77
C ARG A 411 -6.60 -4.62 10.29
N GLU A 412 -7.52 -5.05 9.45
CA GLU A 412 -7.27 -5.30 8.02
C GLU A 412 -6.83 -4.03 7.28
N PHE A 413 -7.48 -2.90 7.56
CA PHE A 413 -7.16 -1.62 6.95
C PHE A 413 -5.80 -1.11 7.46
N GLY A 414 -5.61 -1.11 8.78
CA GLY A 414 -4.34 -0.74 9.41
C GLY A 414 -3.17 -1.59 8.92
N MET A 415 -3.32 -2.92 8.87
CA MET A 415 -2.34 -3.85 8.32
C MET A 415 -1.92 -3.45 6.90
N SER A 416 -2.90 -3.28 6.02
CA SER A 416 -2.64 -2.99 4.61
C SER A 416 -1.96 -1.64 4.40
N ALA A 417 -2.34 -0.61 5.16
CA ALA A 417 -1.71 0.70 5.08
C ALA A 417 -0.33 0.75 5.76
N ILE A 418 -0.12 0.01 6.86
CA ILE A 418 1.22 -0.17 7.46
C ILE A 418 2.16 -0.85 6.48
N MET A 419 1.70 -1.88 5.78
CA MET A 419 2.50 -2.54 4.73
C MET A 419 2.88 -1.58 3.60
N ASN A 420 2.01 -0.63 3.23
CA ASN A 420 2.36 0.44 2.29
C ASN A 420 3.54 1.27 2.80
N GLY A 421 3.49 1.68 4.07
CA GLY A 421 4.58 2.40 4.72
C GLY A 421 5.89 1.60 4.75
N VAL A 422 5.84 0.33 5.09
CA VAL A 422 6.99 -0.59 5.08
C VAL A 422 7.60 -0.70 3.67
N ALA A 423 6.76 -0.88 2.65
CA ALA A 423 7.22 -0.98 1.26
C ALA A 423 7.83 0.35 0.74
N LEU A 424 7.29 1.48 1.17
CA LEU A 424 7.79 2.82 0.84
C LEU A 424 9.12 3.12 1.53
N HIS A 425 9.28 2.66 2.80
CA HIS A 425 10.54 2.80 3.53
C HIS A 425 11.69 2.11 2.80
N GLY A 426 11.43 0.94 2.24
CA GLY A 426 12.43 0.08 1.64
C GLY A 426 13.10 -0.86 2.66
N GLY A 427 13.90 -1.79 2.15
CA GLY A 427 14.59 -2.80 2.96
C GLY A 427 13.74 -4.03 3.29
N PHE A 428 12.44 -4.04 2.94
CA PHE A 428 11.51 -5.13 3.20
C PHE A 428 10.61 -5.43 2.01
N VAL A 429 10.14 -6.67 1.96
CA VAL A 429 9.03 -7.12 1.13
C VAL A 429 7.89 -7.52 2.08
N PRO A 430 6.90 -6.63 2.29
CA PRO A 430 5.79 -6.92 3.19
C PRO A 430 4.78 -7.88 2.55
N TYR A 431 4.26 -8.82 3.35
CA TYR A 431 3.06 -9.56 3.01
C TYR A 431 2.08 -9.59 4.19
N GLY A 432 0.79 -9.53 3.90
CA GLY A 432 -0.24 -9.54 4.94
C GLY A 432 -1.49 -10.30 4.50
N ALA A 433 -2.12 -10.96 5.47
CA ALA A 433 -3.19 -11.89 5.19
C ALA A 433 -4.48 -11.60 5.97
N THR A 434 -5.59 -11.89 5.31
CA THR A 434 -6.92 -11.97 5.87
C THR A 434 -7.79 -12.88 5.01
N PHE A 435 -9.07 -13.09 5.35
CA PHE A 435 -10.03 -13.71 4.43
C PHE A 435 -10.34 -12.78 3.26
N LEU A 436 -10.66 -13.34 2.09
CA LEU A 436 -10.92 -12.53 0.90
C LEU A 436 -12.08 -11.55 1.11
N ILE A 437 -13.14 -11.96 1.82
CA ILE A 437 -14.27 -11.07 2.11
C ILE A 437 -13.84 -9.85 2.94
N PHE A 438 -12.88 -9.98 3.85
CA PHE A 438 -12.41 -8.89 4.70
C PHE A 438 -11.43 -7.95 3.99
N MET A 439 -11.07 -8.23 2.73
CA MET A 439 -10.43 -7.26 1.86
C MET A 439 -11.26 -5.96 1.74
N GLU A 440 -12.58 -6.04 1.90
CA GLU A 440 -13.46 -4.86 1.88
C GLU A 440 -13.09 -3.83 2.95
N TYR A 441 -12.68 -4.25 4.15
CA TYR A 441 -12.15 -3.34 5.17
C TYR A 441 -10.85 -2.67 4.71
N ALA A 442 -9.99 -3.40 3.98
CA ALA A 442 -8.68 -2.96 3.52
C ALA A 442 -8.69 -2.27 2.14
N ARG A 443 -9.82 -2.27 1.44
CA ARG A 443 -9.96 -1.95 0.02
C ARG A 443 -9.23 -0.67 -0.40
N ASN A 444 -9.33 0.38 0.41
CA ASN A 444 -8.71 1.66 0.10
C ASN A 444 -7.17 1.59 0.19
N ALA A 445 -6.60 0.90 1.18
CA ALA A 445 -5.15 0.73 1.30
C ALA A 445 -4.58 -0.16 0.18
N VAL A 446 -5.29 -1.21 -0.22
CA VAL A 446 -4.93 -2.06 -1.38
C VAL A 446 -4.89 -1.22 -2.66
N ARG A 447 -5.87 -0.33 -2.86
CA ARG A 447 -5.87 0.61 -3.98
C ARG A 447 -4.67 1.56 -3.94
N MET A 448 -4.29 2.04 -2.75
CA MET A 448 -3.14 2.94 -2.58
C MET A 448 -1.82 2.25 -2.91
N SER A 449 -1.63 0.97 -2.60
CA SER A 449 -0.45 0.21 -3.03
C SER A 449 -0.30 0.21 -4.55
N ALA A 450 -1.41 -0.01 -5.25
CA ALA A 450 -1.46 -0.03 -6.71
C ALA A 450 -1.17 1.35 -7.32
N LEU A 451 -1.74 2.42 -6.74
CA LEU A 451 -1.51 3.80 -7.16
C LEU A 451 -0.05 4.20 -6.97
N MET A 452 0.57 3.82 -5.85
CA MET A 452 1.98 4.10 -5.56
C MET A 452 2.96 3.13 -6.22
N LYS A 453 2.46 2.11 -6.93
CA LYS A 453 3.26 1.10 -7.63
C LYS A 453 4.24 0.39 -6.68
N LYS A 454 3.77 0.01 -5.49
CA LYS A 454 4.63 -0.63 -4.48
C LYS A 454 4.39 -2.13 -4.42
N ARG A 455 5.49 -2.88 -4.28
CA ARG A 455 5.49 -4.32 -4.05
C ARG A 455 4.96 -4.58 -2.63
N VAL A 456 3.66 -4.89 -2.56
CA VAL A 456 2.96 -5.36 -1.35
C VAL A 456 2.25 -6.64 -1.73
N LEU A 457 2.44 -7.70 -0.95
CA LEU A 457 1.86 -9.00 -1.22
C LEU A 457 0.65 -9.21 -0.31
N TYR A 458 -0.53 -9.26 -0.89
CA TYR A 458 -1.77 -9.56 -0.18
C TYR A 458 -2.09 -11.04 -0.29
N VAL A 459 -2.30 -11.69 0.84
CA VAL A 459 -2.65 -13.11 0.93
C VAL A 459 -4.10 -13.20 1.40
N PHE A 460 -5.01 -13.52 0.49
CA PHE A 460 -6.42 -13.66 0.79
C PHE A 460 -6.82 -15.14 0.72
N THR A 461 -7.40 -15.67 1.79
CA THR A 461 -7.87 -17.04 1.81
C THR A 461 -9.39 -17.12 1.92
N HIS A 462 -9.97 -18.33 1.83
CA HIS A 462 -11.41 -18.52 1.86
C HIS A 462 -12.06 -17.83 0.64
N ASP A 463 -11.63 -18.25 -0.54
CA ASP A 463 -11.75 -17.58 -1.84
C ASP A 463 -13.16 -17.56 -2.45
N SER A 464 -14.10 -18.39 -1.96
CA SER A 464 -15.43 -18.58 -2.56
C SER A 464 -16.43 -19.20 -1.59
N ILE A 465 -17.63 -19.51 -2.06
CA ILE A 465 -18.63 -20.33 -1.35
C ILE A 465 -18.06 -21.67 -0.88
N GLY A 466 -16.96 -22.13 -1.48
CA GLY A 466 -16.23 -23.34 -1.11
C GLY A 466 -15.63 -23.32 0.30
N LEU A 467 -15.66 -22.19 1.01
CA LEU A 467 -15.31 -22.17 2.44
C LEU A 467 -16.35 -22.84 3.33
N GLY A 468 -17.62 -22.90 2.88
CA GLY A 468 -18.65 -23.73 3.51
C GLY A 468 -19.51 -23.01 4.53
N GLU A 469 -19.62 -23.59 5.71
CA GLU A 469 -20.66 -23.38 6.72
C GLU A 469 -20.66 -21.99 7.35
N ASP A 470 -19.59 -21.22 7.26
CA ASP A 470 -19.51 -19.84 7.77
C ASP A 470 -20.52 -18.90 7.08
N GLY A 471 -20.98 -19.26 5.88
CA GLY A 471 -22.11 -18.65 5.20
C GLY A 471 -21.84 -17.31 4.55
N PRO A 472 -22.91 -16.59 4.15
CA PRO A 472 -22.83 -15.39 3.28
C PRO A 472 -21.95 -14.26 3.80
N THR A 473 -21.82 -14.10 5.13
CA THR A 473 -20.99 -13.06 5.73
C THR A 473 -19.48 -13.28 5.52
N HIS A 474 -19.08 -14.50 5.15
CA HIS A 474 -17.69 -14.90 4.93
C HIS A 474 -17.41 -15.35 3.50
N GLN A 475 -18.45 -15.57 2.70
CA GLN A 475 -18.35 -16.04 1.32
C GLN A 475 -18.21 -14.85 0.34
N PRO A 476 -17.04 -14.64 -0.27
CA PRO A 476 -16.85 -13.56 -1.25
C PRO A 476 -17.56 -13.89 -2.56
N ILE A 477 -18.17 -12.89 -3.17
CA ILE A 477 -18.84 -12.96 -4.47
C ILE A 477 -18.22 -11.93 -5.43
N GLU A 478 -18.30 -10.64 -5.10
CA GLU A 478 -17.86 -9.52 -5.94
C GLU A 478 -16.39 -9.12 -5.72
N GLN A 479 -15.72 -9.65 -4.70
CA GLN A 479 -14.39 -9.23 -4.28
C GLN A 479 -13.31 -9.50 -5.35
N LEU A 480 -13.40 -10.65 -6.04
CA LEU A 480 -12.48 -10.97 -7.15
C LEU A 480 -12.63 -9.96 -8.30
N ALA A 481 -13.85 -9.63 -8.69
CA ALA A 481 -14.11 -8.64 -9.72
C ALA A 481 -13.56 -7.26 -9.32
N SER A 482 -13.75 -6.88 -8.05
CA SER A 482 -13.22 -5.63 -7.47
C SER A 482 -11.69 -5.58 -7.51
N LEU A 483 -11.00 -6.64 -7.11
CA LEU A 483 -9.53 -6.74 -7.17
C LEU A 483 -9.04 -6.64 -8.61
N ARG A 484 -9.60 -7.45 -9.52
CA ARG A 484 -9.24 -7.48 -10.94
C ARG A 484 -9.53 -6.17 -11.67
N GLY A 485 -10.54 -5.42 -11.23
CA GLY A 485 -10.88 -4.09 -11.74
C GLY A 485 -9.95 -2.97 -11.23
N THR A 486 -9.05 -3.24 -10.29
CA THR A 486 -8.12 -2.26 -9.77
C THR A 486 -6.91 -2.11 -10.69
N PRO A 487 -6.65 -0.91 -11.28
CA PRO A 487 -5.48 -0.71 -12.12
C PRO A 487 -4.18 -1.04 -11.38
N ASN A 488 -3.23 -1.65 -12.07
CA ASN A 488 -1.91 -2.00 -11.56
C ASN A 488 -1.89 -2.98 -10.36
N LEU A 489 -2.98 -3.72 -10.14
CA LEU A 489 -3.05 -4.82 -9.16
C LEU A 489 -3.12 -6.15 -9.90
N ASP A 490 -2.15 -7.05 -9.71
CA ASP A 490 -2.22 -8.40 -10.25
C ASP A 490 -2.88 -9.34 -9.25
N THR A 491 -3.98 -9.95 -9.69
CA THR A 491 -4.76 -10.88 -8.86
C THR A 491 -4.56 -12.30 -9.35
N TRP A 492 -4.10 -13.19 -8.48
CA TRP A 492 -3.86 -14.61 -8.74
C TRP A 492 -4.83 -15.48 -7.94
N ARG A 493 -5.51 -16.39 -8.59
CA ARG A 493 -6.38 -17.41 -7.98
C ARG A 493 -5.96 -18.81 -8.47
N PRO A 494 -4.96 -19.43 -7.83
CA PRO A 494 -4.37 -20.70 -8.27
C PRO A 494 -5.31 -21.89 -8.09
N CYS A 495 -5.24 -22.85 -9.02
CA CYS A 495 -6.03 -24.08 -8.98
C CYS A 495 -5.36 -25.24 -8.24
N ASP A 496 -4.06 -25.16 -7.96
CA ASP A 496 -3.31 -26.21 -7.27
C ASP A 496 -2.00 -25.69 -6.65
N ALA A 497 -1.20 -26.61 -6.13
CA ALA A 497 0.07 -26.28 -5.49
C ALA A 497 1.10 -25.67 -6.46
N VAL A 498 1.09 -26.08 -7.73
CA VAL A 498 2.02 -25.59 -8.77
C VAL A 498 1.72 -24.12 -9.09
N GLU A 499 0.47 -23.82 -9.44
CA GLU A 499 0.07 -22.43 -9.70
C GLU A 499 0.27 -21.54 -8.46
N SER A 500 0.05 -22.08 -7.25
CA SER A 500 0.30 -21.34 -6.00
C SER A 500 1.78 -20.96 -5.83
N ALA A 501 2.70 -21.87 -6.14
CA ALA A 501 4.14 -21.61 -6.06
C ALA A 501 4.59 -20.59 -7.14
N VAL A 502 4.04 -20.69 -8.36
CA VAL A 502 4.30 -19.72 -9.43
C VAL A 502 3.77 -18.34 -9.08
N ALA A 503 2.55 -18.24 -8.53
CA ALA A 503 1.95 -16.98 -8.10
C ALA A 503 2.78 -16.29 -7.01
N TRP A 504 3.30 -17.02 -6.03
CA TRP A 504 4.22 -16.50 -5.01
C TRP A 504 5.53 -15.99 -5.63
N LYS A 505 6.16 -16.80 -6.52
CA LYS A 505 7.38 -16.38 -7.21
C LYS A 505 7.15 -15.09 -8.00
N TYR A 506 6.08 -15.03 -8.78
CA TYR A 506 5.71 -13.86 -9.56
C TYR A 506 5.53 -12.62 -8.66
N ALA A 507 4.74 -12.76 -7.59
CA ALA A 507 4.47 -11.66 -6.65
C ALA A 507 5.74 -11.12 -5.97
N ILE A 508 6.68 -12.00 -5.62
CA ILE A 508 7.96 -11.63 -5.02
C ILE A 508 8.85 -10.89 -6.02
N GLU A 509 8.90 -11.34 -7.28
CA GLU A 509 9.73 -10.74 -8.33
C GLU A 509 9.16 -9.43 -8.87
N ARG A 510 7.86 -9.24 -8.82
CA ARG A 510 7.20 -8.01 -9.27
C ARG A 510 7.55 -6.83 -8.37
N ASN A 511 8.11 -5.75 -8.91
CA ASN A 511 8.56 -4.59 -8.15
C ASN A 511 7.84 -3.26 -8.48
N ASP A 512 6.90 -3.29 -9.45
CA ASP A 512 6.19 -2.13 -9.97
C ASP A 512 4.71 -2.05 -9.56
N GLY A 513 4.29 -2.92 -8.65
CA GLY A 513 2.92 -2.95 -8.14
C GLY A 513 2.65 -4.06 -7.13
N PRO A 514 1.49 -4.02 -6.47
CA PRO A 514 1.07 -5.07 -5.54
C PRO A 514 0.53 -6.30 -6.27
N SER A 515 0.55 -7.43 -5.56
CA SER A 515 -0.07 -8.67 -6.00
C SER A 515 -1.04 -9.19 -4.93
N ALA A 516 -2.23 -9.62 -5.34
CA ALA A 516 -3.22 -10.29 -4.51
C ALA A 516 -3.21 -11.79 -4.83
N LEU A 517 -2.86 -12.61 -3.86
CA LEU A 517 -2.81 -14.06 -3.95
C LEU A 517 -4.03 -14.64 -3.23
N VAL A 518 -4.93 -15.26 -3.97
CA VAL A 518 -6.23 -15.71 -3.48
C VAL A 518 -6.28 -17.23 -3.42
N PHE A 519 -6.52 -17.79 -2.23
CA PHE A 519 -6.38 -19.22 -1.96
C PHE A 519 -7.64 -19.85 -1.36
N SER A 520 -7.89 -21.11 -1.72
CA SER A 520 -9.01 -21.91 -1.23
C SER A 520 -8.80 -22.44 0.20
N ARG A 521 -9.91 -22.66 0.90
CA ARG A 521 -9.95 -23.45 2.15
C ARG A 521 -9.95 -24.95 1.88
N GLN A 522 -10.69 -25.39 0.85
CA GLN A 522 -10.85 -26.77 0.45
C GLN A 522 -9.63 -27.29 -0.35
N ASN A 523 -9.44 -28.62 -0.34
CA ASN A 523 -8.41 -29.28 -1.12
C ASN A 523 -8.73 -29.21 -2.61
N LEU A 524 -7.69 -29.01 -3.41
CA LEU A 524 -7.76 -28.94 -4.86
C LEU A 524 -6.90 -30.05 -5.48
N PRO A 525 -7.40 -30.75 -6.51
CA PRO A 525 -6.64 -31.81 -7.19
C PRO A 525 -5.50 -31.22 -8.01
N HIS A 526 -4.34 -31.89 -7.97
CA HIS A 526 -3.22 -31.55 -8.82
C HIS A 526 -3.58 -31.67 -10.30
N GLN A 527 -3.13 -30.72 -11.09
CA GLN A 527 -3.23 -30.73 -12.55
C GLN A 527 -1.86 -31.02 -13.17
N SER A 528 -1.76 -32.12 -13.92
CA SER A 528 -0.50 -32.46 -14.62
C SER A 528 -0.22 -31.47 -15.76
N ARG A 529 1.03 -31.06 -15.88
CA ARG A 529 1.52 -30.12 -16.90
C ARG A 529 2.80 -30.63 -17.52
N ASP A 530 2.96 -30.40 -18.82
CA ASP A 530 4.27 -30.53 -19.46
C ASP A 530 5.18 -29.32 -19.15
N ALA A 531 6.41 -29.35 -19.65
CA ALA A 531 7.38 -28.28 -19.35
C ALA A 531 6.98 -26.91 -19.92
N GLN A 532 6.29 -26.89 -21.06
CA GLN A 532 5.82 -25.64 -21.67
C GLN A 532 4.64 -25.08 -20.88
N GLN A 533 3.67 -25.92 -20.55
CA GLN A 533 2.53 -25.53 -19.72
C GLN A 533 2.98 -24.99 -18.35
N LEU A 534 3.98 -25.65 -17.74
CA LEU A 534 4.56 -25.19 -16.47
C LEU A 534 5.17 -23.78 -16.60
N ALA A 535 5.86 -23.51 -17.69
CA ALA A 535 6.41 -22.18 -17.97
C ALA A 535 5.30 -21.15 -18.24
N ASP A 536 4.24 -21.54 -18.92
CA ASP A 536 3.14 -20.66 -19.31
C ASP A 536 2.21 -20.27 -18.14
N VAL A 537 2.23 -20.99 -17.01
CA VAL A 537 1.51 -20.56 -15.78
C VAL A 537 1.83 -19.11 -15.43
N ALA A 538 3.10 -18.72 -15.53
CA ALA A 538 3.56 -17.36 -15.20
C ALA A 538 3.00 -16.27 -16.13
N ARG A 539 2.36 -16.66 -17.25
CA ARG A 539 1.71 -15.76 -18.20
C ARG A 539 0.25 -15.44 -17.84
N GLY A 540 -0.26 -16.00 -16.74
CA GLY A 540 -1.56 -15.66 -16.16
C GLY A 540 -2.77 -16.37 -16.77
N GLY A 541 -2.64 -16.97 -17.96
CA GLY A 541 -3.65 -17.80 -18.61
C GLY A 541 -2.99 -18.69 -19.65
N TYR A 542 -3.31 -19.97 -19.68
CA TYR A 542 -2.66 -20.95 -20.56
C TYR A 542 -3.58 -22.13 -20.87
N VAL A 543 -3.26 -22.86 -21.94
CA VAL A 543 -3.99 -24.07 -22.33
C VAL A 543 -3.56 -25.23 -21.44
N LEU A 544 -4.47 -25.69 -20.57
CA LEU A 544 -4.23 -26.81 -19.65
C LEU A 544 -4.55 -28.16 -20.31
N LYS A 545 -5.66 -28.25 -21.07
CA LYS A 545 -6.03 -29.42 -21.91
C LYS A 545 -6.38 -28.92 -23.28
N ASP A 546 -6.00 -29.69 -24.31
CA ASP A 546 -6.28 -29.32 -25.71
C ASP A 546 -6.83 -30.51 -26.50
N CYS A 547 -7.41 -30.21 -27.64
CA CYS A 547 -7.87 -31.20 -28.64
C CYS A 547 -6.92 -31.30 -29.82
N ALA A 548 -7.12 -32.32 -30.62
CA ALA A 548 -6.39 -32.47 -31.90
C ALA A 548 -7.05 -31.56 -32.96
N GLY A 549 -6.44 -30.41 -33.24
CA GLY A 549 -6.93 -29.43 -34.18
C GLY A 549 -7.55 -28.19 -33.55
N GLU A 550 -8.55 -27.60 -34.20
CA GLU A 550 -9.23 -26.41 -33.73
C GLU A 550 -10.38 -26.79 -32.77
N PRO A 551 -10.42 -26.20 -31.55
CA PRO A 551 -11.50 -26.49 -30.60
C PRO A 551 -12.84 -25.89 -31.09
N GLU A 552 -13.91 -26.66 -30.92
CA GLU A 552 -15.29 -26.15 -31.09
C GLU A 552 -15.83 -25.51 -29.83
N LEU A 553 -15.24 -25.82 -28.64
CA LEU A 553 -15.61 -25.28 -27.32
C LEU A 553 -14.37 -24.98 -26.50
N ILE A 554 -14.38 -23.85 -25.82
CA ILE A 554 -13.35 -23.49 -24.83
C ILE A 554 -13.99 -23.37 -23.45
N LEU A 555 -13.53 -24.18 -22.49
CA LEU A 555 -13.84 -24.05 -21.06
C LEU A 555 -12.75 -23.20 -20.41
N ILE A 556 -13.13 -22.07 -19.82
CA ILE A 556 -12.23 -21.16 -19.09
C ILE A 556 -12.55 -21.29 -17.60
N ALA A 557 -11.57 -21.66 -16.80
CA ALA A 557 -11.79 -21.73 -15.36
C ALA A 557 -10.57 -21.22 -14.58
N THR A 558 -10.76 -21.01 -13.28
CA THR A 558 -9.70 -20.58 -12.37
C THR A 558 -9.94 -21.14 -10.98
N GLY A 559 -8.88 -21.26 -10.17
CA GLY A 559 -9.00 -21.72 -8.79
C GLY A 559 -9.67 -23.09 -8.67
N SER A 560 -10.58 -23.21 -7.72
CA SER A 560 -11.24 -24.49 -7.41
C SER A 560 -12.09 -25.07 -8.55
N GLU A 561 -12.52 -24.28 -9.50
CA GLU A 561 -13.41 -24.71 -10.59
C GLU A 561 -12.67 -25.39 -11.75
N ILE A 562 -11.31 -25.33 -11.77
CA ILE A 562 -10.50 -26.06 -12.77
C ILE A 562 -10.78 -27.56 -12.76
N GLY A 563 -10.95 -28.16 -11.56
CA GLY A 563 -11.27 -29.57 -11.45
C GLY A 563 -12.57 -29.96 -12.15
N LEU A 564 -13.59 -29.10 -12.08
CA LEU A 564 -14.87 -29.28 -12.76
C LEU A 564 -14.72 -29.17 -14.30
N ALA A 565 -13.99 -28.16 -14.75
CA ALA A 565 -13.73 -27.96 -16.18
C ALA A 565 -12.97 -29.14 -16.81
N VAL A 566 -11.97 -29.68 -16.11
CA VAL A 566 -11.21 -30.87 -16.56
C VAL A 566 -12.10 -32.11 -16.59
N ALA A 567 -12.94 -32.34 -15.56
CA ALA A 567 -13.85 -33.47 -15.54
C ALA A 567 -14.93 -33.38 -16.65
N ALA A 568 -15.41 -32.17 -16.96
CA ALA A 568 -16.32 -31.96 -18.11
C ALA A 568 -15.59 -32.20 -19.45
N TYR A 569 -14.34 -31.72 -19.60
CA TYR A 569 -13.49 -31.97 -20.77
C TYR A 569 -13.33 -33.47 -21.03
N ASP A 570 -13.04 -34.27 -19.99
CA ASP A 570 -12.86 -35.71 -20.14
C ASP A 570 -14.12 -36.40 -20.68
N LYS A 571 -15.32 -36.01 -20.19
CA LYS A 571 -16.60 -36.52 -20.66
C LYS A 571 -16.90 -36.11 -22.12
N LEU A 572 -16.79 -34.82 -22.44
CA LEU A 572 -17.04 -34.28 -23.76
C LEU A 572 -16.09 -34.87 -24.81
N THR A 573 -14.81 -35.02 -24.47
CA THR A 573 -13.82 -35.62 -25.39
C THR A 573 -14.10 -37.12 -25.62
N ALA A 574 -14.56 -37.85 -24.59
CA ALA A 574 -14.99 -39.25 -24.75
C ALA A 574 -16.21 -39.38 -25.69
N GLU A 575 -17.03 -38.36 -25.82
CA GLU A 575 -18.15 -38.25 -26.77
C GLU A 575 -17.69 -37.78 -28.17
N GLY A 576 -16.39 -37.49 -28.36
CA GLY A 576 -15.81 -37.08 -29.64
C GLY A 576 -15.81 -35.56 -29.90
N ARG A 577 -16.13 -34.74 -28.89
CA ARG A 577 -16.12 -33.27 -29.00
C ARG A 577 -14.69 -32.72 -28.96
N GLN A 578 -14.46 -31.64 -29.71
CA GLN A 578 -13.17 -30.94 -29.75
C GLN A 578 -13.17 -29.80 -28.70
N VAL A 579 -12.66 -30.08 -27.53
CA VAL A 579 -12.73 -29.17 -26.38
C VAL A 579 -11.35 -28.74 -25.92
N ARG A 580 -11.22 -27.48 -25.52
CA ARG A 580 -10.02 -26.92 -24.86
C ARG A 580 -10.37 -26.49 -23.44
N VAL A 581 -9.47 -26.75 -22.50
CA VAL A 581 -9.53 -26.15 -21.15
C VAL A 581 -8.42 -25.12 -21.00
N VAL A 582 -8.79 -23.90 -20.64
CA VAL A 582 -7.87 -22.81 -20.30
C VAL A 582 -7.90 -22.59 -18.80
N SER A 583 -6.75 -22.76 -18.14
CA SER A 583 -6.57 -22.27 -16.78
C SER A 583 -6.20 -20.79 -16.81
N MET A 584 -6.93 -19.98 -16.05
CA MET A 584 -6.78 -18.52 -16.00
C MET A 584 -6.45 -18.05 -14.57
N PRO A 585 -5.28 -18.42 -14.01
CA PRO A 585 -4.95 -18.06 -12.64
C PRO A 585 -4.82 -16.55 -12.39
N SER A 586 -4.51 -15.76 -13.43
CA SER A 586 -4.42 -14.30 -13.34
C SER A 586 -4.84 -13.62 -14.63
N THR A 587 -6.04 -13.08 -14.64
CA THR A 587 -6.56 -12.34 -15.81
C THR A 587 -5.77 -11.07 -16.10
N SER A 588 -5.30 -10.35 -15.07
CA SER A 588 -4.52 -9.11 -15.24
C SER A 588 -3.17 -9.39 -15.93
N VAL A 589 -2.50 -10.48 -15.56
CA VAL A 589 -1.22 -10.88 -16.17
C VAL A 589 -1.43 -11.41 -17.60
N PHE A 590 -2.51 -12.18 -17.84
CA PHE A 590 -2.87 -12.63 -19.17
C PHE A 590 -3.17 -11.47 -20.13
N ASP A 591 -3.88 -10.45 -19.65
CA ASP A 591 -4.22 -9.26 -20.44
C ASP A 591 -2.99 -8.48 -20.91
N GLN A 592 -1.89 -8.54 -20.18
CA GLN A 592 -0.61 -7.91 -20.51
C GLN A 592 0.19 -8.69 -21.58
N GLN A 593 -0.21 -9.93 -21.90
CA GLN A 593 0.48 -10.72 -22.91
C GLN A 593 0.29 -10.14 -24.32
N ASP A 594 1.22 -10.46 -25.21
CA ASP A 594 1.11 -10.07 -26.61
C ASP A 594 -0.13 -10.68 -27.30
N ALA A 595 -0.54 -10.05 -28.41
CA ALA A 595 -1.74 -10.46 -29.14
C ALA A 595 -1.64 -11.88 -29.69
N GLY A 596 -0.44 -12.32 -30.08
CA GLY A 596 -0.21 -13.67 -30.63
C GLY A 596 -0.45 -14.73 -29.57
N TYR A 597 0.07 -14.54 -28.36
CA TYR A 597 -0.16 -15.46 -27.26
C TYR A 597 -1.63 -15.51 -26.84
N LYS A 598 -2.28 -14.35 -26.68
CA LYS A 598 -3.71 -14.29 -26.35
C LYS A 598 -4.56 -15.02 -27.39
N GLN A 599 -4.23 -14.84 -28.67
CA GLN A 599 -4.89 -15.56 -29.79
C GLN A 599 -4.64 -17.05 -29.75
N ALA A 600 -3.44 -17.49 -29.38
CA ALA A 600 -3.13 -18.92 -29.26
C ALA A 600 -3.91 -19.60 -28.15
N VAL A 601 -4.11 -18.90 -27.01
CA VAL A 601 -4.86 -19.42 -25.85
C VAL A 601 -6.37 -19.32 -26.06
N LEU A 602 -6.86 -18.16 -26.50
CA LEU A 602 -8.28 -17.85 -26.73
C LEU A 602 -8.51 -17.36 -28.16
N PRO A 603 -8.48 -18.24 -29.14
CA PRO A 603 -8.65 -17.89 -30.56
C PRO A 603 -10.01 -17.22 -30.80
N VAL A 604 -10.01 -16.06 -31.47
CA VAL A 604 -11.22 -15.23 -31.66
C VAL A 604 -12.29 -15.91 -32.52
N GLN A 605 -11.90 -16.83 -33.38
CA GLN A 605 -12.82 -17.60 -34.24
C GLN A 605 -13.66 -18.60 -33.44
N VAL A 606 -13.23 -18.99 -32.25
CA VAL A 606 -14.01 -19.88 -31.38
C VAL A 606 -14.86 -19.05 -30.45
N GLY A 607 -16.13 -18.85 -30.83
CA GLY A 607 -17.10 -18.07 -30.02
C GLY A 607 -17.77 -18.89 -28.92
N SER A 608 -17.85 -20.20 -29.06
CA SER A 608 -18.42 -21.10 -28.06
C SER A 608 -17.47 -21.21 -26.86
N ARG A 609 -17.71 -20.39 -25.84
CA ARG A 609 -16.88 -20.31 -24.62
C ARG A 609 -17.74 -20.35 -23.37
N ILE A 610 -17.30 -21.11 -22.38
CA ILE A 610 -17.92 -21.17 -21.06
C ILE A 610 -16.88 -20.77 -20.02
N ALA A 611 -17.17 -19.75 -19.22
CA ALA A 611 -16.38 -19.41 -18.05
C ALA A 611 -17.01 -20.04 -16.78
N ILE A 612 -16.17 -20.55 -15.89
CA ILE A 612 -16.62 -21.26 -14.68
C ILE A 612 -15.82 -20.70 -13.50
N GLU A 613 -16.48 -19.95 -12.63
CA GLU A 613 -15.89 -19.41 -11.39
C GLU A 613 -16.94 -19.14 -10.34
N ALA A 614 -16.73 -19.64 -9.12
CA ALA A 614 -17.57 -19.38 -7.95
C ALA A 614 -17.32 -17.93 -7.42
N SER A 615 -17.65 -16.96 -8.25
CA SER A 615 -17.55 -15.51 -8.04
C SER A 615 -18.58 -14.81 -8.94
N HIS A 616 -18.70 -13.48 -8.84
CA HIS A 616 -19.66 -12.72 -9.63
C HIS A 616 -19.48 -12.95 -11.14
N ALA A 617 -20.57 -13.36 -11.81
CA ALA A 617 -20.54 -13.84 -13.18
C ALA A 617 -20.09 -12.79 -14.21
N ASP A 618 -20.53 -11.54 -14.05
CA ASP A 618 -20.41 -10.48 -15.09
C ASP A 618 -18.96 -10.16 -15.49
N TYR A 619 -17.99 -10.43 -14.62
CA TYR A 619 -16.58 -10.18 -14.93
C TYR A 619 -16.09 -10.94 -16.17
N TRP A 620 -16.66 -12.13 -16.42
CA TRP A 620 -16.19 -13.03 -17.46
C TRP A 620 -16.64 -12.71 -18.88
N TYR A 621 -17.63 -11.79 -19.06
CA TYR A 621 -18.07 -11.38 -20.40
C TYR A 621 -16.94 -10.87 -21.30
N LYS A 622 -15.89 -10.31 -20.73
CA LYS A 622 -14.69 -9.88 -21.47
C LYS A 622 -14.02 -11.03 -22.22
N TYR A 623 -14.08 -12.25 -21.69
CA TYR A 623 -13.38 -13.42 -22.21
C TYR A 623 -14.30 -14.36 -22.99
N VAL A 624 -15.56 -14.44 -22.63
CA VAL A 624 -16.52 -15.31 -23.30
C VAL A 624 -17.32 -14.59 -24.40
N GLY A 625 -17.39 -13.27 -24.37
CA GLY A 625 -18.26 -12.47 -25.25
C GLY A 625 -19.74 -12.55 -24.86
N LEU A 626 -20.61 -11.90 -25.63
CA LEU A 626 -22.07 -11.88 -25.36
C LEU A 626 -22.77 -13.19 -25.75
N GLU A 627 -22.18 -13.98 -26.64
CA GLU A 627 -22.70 -15.27 -27.11
C GLU A 627 -22.30 -16.42 -26.18
N GLY A 628 -21.19 -16.27 -25.42
CA GLY A 628 -20.72 -17.27 -24.49
C GLY A 628 -21.60 -17.45 -23.26
N ARG A 629 -21.24 -18.40 -22.42
CA ARG A 629 -21.96 -18.71 -21.17
C ARG A 629 -21.05 -18.57 -19.96
N ILE A 630 -21.65 -18.29 -18.82
CA ILE A 630 -20.92 -18.12 -17.56
C ILE A 630 -21.66 -18.94 -16.48
N ILE A 631 -20.95 -19.87 -15.87
CA ILE A 631 -21.37 -20.54 -14.64
C ILE A 631 -20.69 -19.80 -13.50
N GLY A 632 -21.45 -18.93 -12.83
CA GLY A 632 -20.99 -17.98 -11.80
C GLY A 632 -22.09 -17.60 -10.85
N MET A 633 -21.74 -16.81 -9.82
CA MET A 633 -22.67 -16.33 -8.81
C MET A 633 -23.41 -15.07 -9.29
N THR A 634 -24.70 -15.01 -9.01
CA THR A 634 -25.55 -13.83 -9.22
C THR A 634 -26.26 -13.40 -7.95
N THR A 635 -26.10 -14.17 -6.88
CA THR A 635 -26.67 -13.93 -5.54
C THR A 635 -25.60 -14.17 -4.49
N PHE A 636 -25.89 -13.80 -3.24
CA PHE A 636 -25.06 -14.24 -2.11
C PHE A 636 -25.15 -15.75 -1.93
N GLY A 637 -24.16 -16.33 -1.21
CA GLY A 637 -24.14 -17.74 -0.87
C GLY A 637 -25.08 -18.09 0.28
N GLU A 638 -24.91 -19.30 0.83
CA GLU A 638 -25.72 -19.85 1.92
C GLU A 638 -24.83 -20.60 2.93
N SER A 639 -25.35 -20.84 4.14
CA SER A 639 -24.67 -21.63 5.17
C SER A 639 -24.94 -23.11 4.98
N ALA A 640 -23.98 -23.83 4.39
CA ALA A 640 -24.03 -25.28 4.20
C ALA A 640 -22.63 -25.86 3.95
N PRO A 641 -22.44 -27.19 4.02
CA PRO A 641 -21.20 -27.80 3.56
C PRO A 641 -20.88 -27.46 2.10
N ALA A 642 -19.61 -27.24 1.79
CA ALA A 642 -19.17 -26.80 0.46
C ALA A 642 -19.73 -27.65 -0.71
N PRO A 643 -19.77 -29.00 -0.66
CA PRO A 643 -20.35 -29.77 -1.76
C PRO A 643 -21.82 -29.45 -2.04
N ALA A 644 -22.62 -29.24 -0.99
CA ALA A 644 -24.03 -28.88 -1.14
C ALA A 644 -24.20 -27.48 -1.76
N LEU A 645 -23.31 -26.54 -1.40
CA LEU A 645 -23.32 -25.20 -1.99
C LEU A 645 -22.93 -25.23 -3.48
N PHE A 646 -21.93 -26.01 -3.83
CA PHE A 646 -21.53 -26.16 -5.24
C PHE A 646 -22.66 -26.76 -6.07
N GLU A 647 -23.40 -27.77 -5.54
CA GLU A 647 -24.57 -28.36 -6.18
C GLU A 647 -25.70 -27.32 -6.31
N GLU A 648 -26.07 -26.65 -5.23
CA GLU A 648 -27.16 -25.64 -5.18
C GLU A 648 -26.95 -24.52 -6.18
N PHE A 649 -25.71 -24.00 -6.28
CA PHE A 649 -25.38 -22.88 -7.20
C PHE A 649 -24.92 -23.33 -8.57
N GLY A 650 -25.07 -24.61 -8.92
CA GLY A 650 -24.83 -25.14 -10.26
C GLY A 650 -23.37 -25.31 -10.66
N PHE A 651 -22.43 -25.33 -9.71
CA PHE A 651 -21.04 -25.66 -9.97
C PHE A 651 -20.85 -27.17 -10.00
N THR A 652 -21.43 -27.79 -11.04
CA THR A 652 -21.41 -29.25 -11.24
C THR A 652 -20.93 -29.57 -12.66
N VAL A 653 -20.38 -30.77 -12.85
CA VAL A 653 -19.98 -31.26 -14.18
C VAL A 653 -21.20 -31.37 -15.09
N GLU A 654 -22.32 -31.81 -14.55
CA GLU A 654 -23.58 -31.99 -15.28
C GLU A 654 -24.07 -30.66 -15.86
N ASN A 655 -24.08 -29.58 -15.08
CA ASN A 655 -24.45 -28.24 -15.56
C ASN A 655 -23.49 -27.71 -16.63
N ILE A 656 -22.18 -28.02 -16.55
CA ILE A 656 -21.22 -27.64 -17.59
C ILE A 656 -21.54 -28.40 -18.90
N LEU A 657 -21.91 -29.69 -18.83
CA LEU A 657 -22.26 -30.48 -20.01
C LEU A 657 -23.56 -29.99 -20.65
N GLU A 658 -24.59 -29.68 -19.86
CA GLU A 658 -25.86 -29.12 -20.34
C GLU A 658 -25.63 -27.76 -21.00
N THR A 659 -24.88 -26.86 -20.36
CA THR A 659 -24.52 -25.55 -20.91
C THR A 659 -23.71 -25.67 -22.22
N ALA A 660 -22.79 -26.68 -22.31
CA ALA A 660 -22.03 -26.95 -23.51
C ALA A 660 -22.93 -27.45 -24.68
N ALA A 661 -23.86 -28.36 -24.40
CA ALA A 661 -24.83 -28.84 -25.38
C ALA A 661 -25.71 -27.69 -25.91
N GLU A 662 -26.27 -26.89 -25.05
CA GLU A 662 -27.05 -25.70 -25.45
C GLU A 662 -26.26 -24.75 -26.37
N LEU A 663 -24.99 -24.52 -26.05
CA LEU A 663 -24.13 -23.57 -26.78
C LEU A 663 -23.67 -24.13 -28.14
N LEU A 664 -23.46 -25.44 -28.23
CA LEU A 664 -23.01 -26.11 -29.49
C LEU A 664 -24.16 -26.45 -30.42
N ASP A 665 -25.38 -26.61 -29.92
CA ASP A 665 -26.56 -26.96 -30.71
C ASP A 665 -27.36 -25.70 -31.15
N ALA A 666 -26.98 -24.50 -30.68
CA ALA A 666 -27.56 -23.22 -31.05
C ALA A 666 -26.97 -22.65 -32.32
#